data_da53a047223a289cabbb122e92f312e2
#
_entry.id   da53a047223a289cabbb122e92f312e2
#
_cell.length_a   1.000
_cell.length_b   1.000
_cell.length_c   1.000
_cell.angle_alpha   90.00
_cell.angle_beta   90.00
_cell.angle_gamma   90.00
#
_symmetry.space_group_name_H-M   'P 1'
#
loop_
_entity.id
_entity.type
_entity.pdbx_description
1 polymer ?
#
loop_
_entity_poly.entity_id
_entity_poly.type
_entity_poly.pdbx_seq_one_letter_code
_entity_poly.pdbx_strand_id
1 'polypeptide(L)'
;MSVRVYTVKDGLPSTNVTGTFQDKLGYLWVSTAEGSCRFDGKSFSTDGLSDGRTVVVFVDSHMRYWSASSAGIFEYRKNKLISYPNPDSGLIRWSFAIIETKEGLIWSLTNAGVYQLDSNKWRKIKFYPGYDDHPCRNIIETKDGLYINYGDLLVLKKPDGAYKIIGSTKDPGYYYNCLSVSAGQIFISTLDGMYEIINEQLVKLPGPLGRLKDIYFYFRDSKKRFWIGNFPMGLYMVPQGDTTNFISVYKAATGPRIININEDKQGNIWVTTGNGLIKIYERGVKIFDLSSITGKNFLFNVFQPPNGPLLINDGSLILKTFENGLFNNKKLYNTGNSPLPNNEFIVDNYAFDNKGRYWYYIRGFALAMQDGDNVYEQSKQLSHLGDEAFDVLWDSYRKKIIVAVRTQEFPCQFNDSSYSSIPVVNNIEVKGNIMRLHQCANGTILFGTDQGFVFSIDKQNICKKLLNEFGVHSSVRWFFNDPSGDVWIIYNGRGLRRYGWQKDSLIFKEQLTKANGLFTDNVTSMCFDNKNSLWVCTNSTVAVFSKKNNTSNSGVYQIVGFYNAEDLQTDRGFGPRLTKDNKGNIWYFSSNYLICLYPDKINYDPFIPSIEIENVELNLRETNWSDYADSLAGIFQLPYHLKLSHDNNTIGIYFRGISSSGTDGIKYSYQLEGLQNLWSTPTSNDFISFARLPPGKYIFKVKSQLPNTDWSEPAVFSFTIISPFWMRWWFMGLCAIMLSGIIYSIYKYRINQLKKLLAIRTKISQDLHDEIGSTLTSINILSKVSQNNLEKDKSKASELLQKISEQSADMQQSMSDIVWSIRPDNDKMENLVIRMREYLGQTAEARNMQVQFSADEKILNENLSMQHRQHIFLIFKEAVNNAVKYSEGKTVTVFLGRENSHIRLSVKDDGMGFNSARVTSSSGLKNMQARAKELNGTLHIRSEAGSGTEVELICTAT
;
A
#
# COMPACT_ATOMS: atom_id res chain seq x y z
N MET A 1 -8.56 -31.11 -11.81
CA MET A 1 -7.64 -30.63 -10.73
C MET A 1 -6.49 -29.93 -11.41
N SER A 2 -6.11 -28.80 -10.91
CA SER A 2 -4.92 -28.07 -11.36
C SER A 2 -3.77 -28.36 -10.40
N VAL A 3 -2.55 -28.40 -10.90
CA VAL A 3 -1.34 -28.69 -10.12
C VAL A 3 -0.35 -27.56 -10.37
N ARG A 4 0.18 -26.97 -9.30
CA ARG A 4 1.25 -25.99 -9.36
C ARG A 4 2.43 -26.46 -8.51
N VAL A 5 3.62 -26.29 -9.03
CA VAL A 5 4.87 -26.62 -8.32
C VAL A 5 5.60 -25.32 -8.02
N TYR A 6 5.87 -25.07 -6.75
CA TYR A 6 6.69 -23.96 -6.28
C TYR A 6 8.12 -24.45 -6.03
N THR A 7 9.07 -23.65 -6.43
CA THR A 7 10.51 -23.93 -6.34
C THR A 7 11.27 -22.72 -5.78
N VAL A 8 12.58 -22.78 -5.76
CA VAL A 8 13.44 -21.63 -5.39
C VAL A 8 13.19 -20.41 -6.28
N LYS A 9 12.79 -20.61 -7.54
CA LYS A 9 12.43 -19.51 -8.45
C LYS A 9 11.20 -18.74 -8.01
N ASP A 10 10.33 -19.36 -7.23
CA ASP A 10 9.11 -18.75 -6.67
C ASP A 10 9.35 -18.12 -5.29
N GLY A 11 10.57 -18.25 -4.73
CA GLY A 11 10.96 -17.69 -3.43
C GLY A 11 11.08 -18.69 -2.30
N LEU A 12 10.98 -20.00 -2.56
CA LEU A 12 11.28 -21.00 -1.54
C LEU A 12 12.78 -20.98 -1.18
N PRO A 13 13.15 -21.15 0.10
CA PRO A 13 14.55 -21.26 0.51
C PRO A 13 15.27 -22.43 -0.16
N SER A 14 14.57 -23.55 -0.31
CA SER A 14 15.09 -24.77 -0.98
C SER A 14 13.97 -25.55 -1.64
N THR A 15 14.29 -26.33 -2.68
CA THR A 15 13.34 -27.25 -3.32
C THR A 15 13.03 -28.47 -2.45
N ASN A 16 13.89 -28.82 -1.51
CA ASN A 16 13.64 -29.93 -0.58
C ASN A 16 12.72 -29.47 0.55
N VAL A 17 11.42 -29.58 0.32
CA VAL A 17 10.38 -29.13 1.25
C VAL A 17 10.04 -30.27 2.21
N THR A 18 10.19 -30.01 3.51
CA THR A 18 10.06 -31.03 4.55
C THR A 18 8.70 -31.06 5.24
N GLY A 19 8.01 -29.91 5.32
CA GLY A 19 6.69 -29.82 5.94
C GLY A 19 5.96 -28.55 5.63
N THR A 20 4.64 -28.56 5.85
CA THR A 20 3.77 -27.38 5.75
C THR A 20 2.79 -27.37 6.91
N PHE A 21 2.44 -26.18 7.35
CA PHE A 21 1.43 -25.94 8.36
C PHE A 21 0.67 -24.64 8.02
N GLN A 22 -0.66 -24.67 8.04
CA GLN A 22 -1.46 -23.45 7.90
C GLN A 22 -1.91 -22.95 9.26
N ASP A 23 -1.60 -21.70 9.59
CA ASP A 23 -2.01 -21.07 10.83
C ASP A 23 -3.47 -20.62 10.84
N LYS A 24 -3.91 -20.09 11.98
CA LYS A 24 -5.28 -19.59 12.13
C LYS A 24 -5.58 -18.39 11.24
N LEU A 25 -4.57 -17.60 10.89
CA LEU A 25 -4.66 -16.42 10.03
C LEU A 25 -4.75 -16.78 8.54
N GLY A 26 -4.31 -17.99 8.18
CA GLY A 26 -4.34 -18.49 6.81
C GLY A 26 -2.98 -18.48 6.12
N TYR A 27 -1.91 -18.02 6.77
CA TYR A 27 -0.55 -18.17 6.25
C TYR A 27 -0.17 -19.65 6.18
N LEU A 28 0.44 -20.03 5.08
CA LEU A 28 1.06 -21.34 4.96
C LEU A 28 2.54 -21.23 5.34
N TRP A 29 2.92 -21.89 6.43
CA TRP A 29 4.28 -22.01 6.86
C TRP A 29 4.92 -23.21 6.19
N VAL A 30 6.10 -23.03 5.65
CA VAL A 30 6.79 -24.05 4.86
C VAL A 30 8.18 -24.24 5.43
N SER A 31 8.51 -25.49 5.78
CA SER A 31 9.86 -25.89 6.17
C SER A 31 10.61 -26.48 4.98
N THR A 32 11.88 -26.15 4.86
CA THR A 32 12.77 -26.68 3.83
C THR A 32 14.11 -27.12 4.41
N ALA A 33 14.92 -27.78 3.61
CA ALA A 33 16.25 -28.19 4.00
C ALA A 33 17.21 -27.03 4.30
N GLU A 34 16.88 -25.79 3.89
CA GLU A 34 17.72 -24.61 4.06
C GLU A 34 17.03 -23.48 4.86
N GLY A 35 15.96 -23.80 5.57
CA GLY A 35 15.23 -22.87 6.41
C GLY A 35 13.73 -22.92 6.18
N SER A 36 13.02 -22.00 6.85
CA SER A 36 11.58 -21.88 6.76
C SER A 36 11.16 -20.61 6.05
N CYS A 37 9.96 -20.62 5.51
CA CYS A 37 9.34 -19.41 4.95
C CYS A 37 7.84 -19.41 5.23
N ARG A 38 7.23 -18.26 5.04
CA ARG A 38 5.80 -18.04 5.17
C ARG A 38 5.23 -17.64 3.82
N PHE A 39 4.11 -18.22 3.44
CA PHE A 39 3.40 -17.93 2.18
C PHE A 39 2.05 -17.25 2.47
N ASP A 40 1.83 -16.10 1.89
CA ASP A 40 0.60 -15.29 2.05
C ASP A 40 -0.48 -15.60 0.99
N GLY A 41 -0.17 -16.46 0.04
CA GLY A 41 -0.97 -16.76 -1.15
C GLY A 41 -0.38 -16.18 -2.44
N LYS A 42 0.66 -15.31 -2.34
CA LYS A 42 1.34 -14.69 -3.47
C LYS A 42 2.84 -14.88 -3.42
N SER A 43 3.45 -14.62 -2.29
CA SER A 43 4.90 -14.58 -2.11
C SER A 43 5.35 -15.35 -0.88
N PHE A 44 6.56 -15.87 -0.95
CA PHE A 44 7.24 -16.49 0.19
C PHE A 44 8.12 -15.44 0.88
N SER A 45 7.95 -15.29 2.20
CA SER A 45 8.78 -14.42 3.04
C SER A 45 9.64 -15.29 3.96
N THR A 46 10.94 -14.99 4.00
CA THR A 46 11.94 -15.70 4.81
C THR A 46 12.42 -14.89 6.00
N ASP A 47 11.82 -13.74 6.28
CA ASP A 47 12.29 -12.76 7.26
C ASP A 47 12.52 -13.37 8.65
N GLY A 48 13.78 -13.44 9.06
CA GLY A 48 14.20 -13.95 10.37
C GLY A 48 13.97 -15.44 10.63
N LEU A 49 13.57 -16.22 9.61
CA LEU A 49 13.20 -17.64 9.73
C LEU A 49 14.30 -18.62 9.27
N SER A 50 15.48 -18.13 8.93
CA SER A 50 16.58 -18.93 8.41
C SER A 50 17.59 -19.24 9.51
N ASP A 51 17.59 -20.49 9.97
CA ASP A 51 18.57 -21.04 10.93
C ASP A 51 19.18 -22.37 10.47
N GLY A 52 19.09 -22.66 9.19
CA GLY A 52 19.55 -23.91 8.60
C GLY A 52 18.43 -24.93 8.40
N ARG A 53 18.75 -26.22 8.34
CA ARG A 53 17.82 -27.30 8.01
C ARG A 53 16.66 -27.40 9.00
N THR A 54 15.48 -26.95 8.61
CA THR A 54 14.24 -27.08 9.37
C THR A 54 13.49 -28.34 8.91
N VAL A 55 13.03 -29.15 9.86
CA VAL A 55 12.29 -30.39 9.56
C VAL A 55 10.80 -30.19 9.77
N VAL A 56 10.42 -29.46 10.82
CA VAL A 56 9.04 -29.30 11.23
C VAL A 56 8.77 -27.83 11.54
N VAL A 57 7.61 -27.34 11.15
CA VAL A 57 7.07 -26.03 11.54
C VAL A 57 5.69 -26.22 12.17
N PHE A 58 5.40 -25.41 13.18
CA PHE A 58 4.13 -25.43 13.90
C PHE A 58 3.81 -24.05 14.46
N VAL A 59 2.55 -23.66 14.47
CA VAL A 59 2.07 -22.43 15.14
C VAL A 59 1.06 -22.84 16.20
N ASP A 60 1.31 -22.47 17.43
CA ASP A 60 0.45 -22.83 18.56
C ASP A 60 -0.79 -21.95 18.69
N SER A 61 -1.65 -22.26 19.66
CA SER A 61 -2.90 -21.52 19.90
C SER A 61 -2.69 -20.05 20.29
N HIS A 62 -1.50 -19.71 20.80
CA HIS A 62 -1.07 -18.38 21.17
C HIS A 62 -0.36 -17.63 20.02
N MET A 63 -0.41 -18.20 18.80
CA MET A 63 0.24 -17.68 17.62
C MET A 63 1.76 -17.58 17.74
N ARG A 64 2.42 -18.45 18.55
CA ARG A 64 3.86 -18.58 18.58
C ARG A 64 4.30 -19.57 17.51
N TYR A 65 5.28 -19.16 16.74
CA TYR A 65 5.87 -20.02 15.72
C TYR A 65 6.98 -20.88 16.33
N TRP A 66 6.92 -22.15 16.06
CA TRP A 66 7.88 -23.15 16.48
C TRP A 66 8.50 -23.82 15.26
N SER A 67 9.80 -24.01 15.32
CA SER A 67 10.51 -24.81 14.34
C SER A 67 11.43 -25.83 15.04
N ALA A 68 11.60 -26.96 14.42
CA ALA A 68 12.53 -27.99 14.89
C ALA A 68 13.51 -28.38 13.80
N SER A 69 14.78 -28.42 14.18
CA SER A 69 15.89 -28.80 13.31
C SER A 69 16.83 -29.76 14.03
N SER A 70 17.87 -30.22 13.35
CA SER A 70 18.96 -31.02 13.98
C SER A 70 19.75 -30.22 15.03
N ALA A 71 19.66 -28.86 14.99
CA ALA A 71 20.32 -27.98 15.95
C ALA A 71 19.50 -27.73 17.23
N GLY A 72 18.21 -28.09 17.24
CA GLY A 72 17.31 -27.89 18.37
C GLY A 72 15.91 -27.50 17.98
N ILE A 73 15.18 -27.03 18.98
CA ILE A 73 13.82 -26.51 18.83
C ILE A 73 13.86 -25.01 19.08
N PHE A 74 13.24 -24.27 18.21
CA PHE A 74 13.29 -22.81 18.19
C PHE A 74 11.89 -22.23 18.27
N GLU A 75 11.77 -21.14 18.99
CA GLU A 75 10.61 -20.26 18.95
C GLU A 75 10.97 -18.98 18.19
N TYR A 76 10.15 -18.59 17.22
CA TYR A 76 10.32 -17.32 16.56
C TYR A 76 9.69 -16.20 17.37
N ARG A 77 10.52 -15.28 17.80
CA ARG A 77 10.10 -14.12 18.59
C ARG A 77 10.95 -12.91 18.24
N LYS A 78 10.31 -11.77 18.01
CA LYS A 78 10.99 -10.47 17.71
C LYS A 78 11.96 -10.57 16.51
N ASN A 79 11.51 -11.16 15.41
CA ASN A 79 12.31 -11.37 14.21
C ASN A 79 13.62 -12.17 14.48
N LYS A 80 13.66 -12.94 15.55
CA LYS A 80 14.78 -13.81 15.92
C LYS A 80 14.28 -15.16 16.35
N LEU A 81 15.08 -16.18 16.05
CA LEU A 81 14.86 -17.52 16.56
C LEU A 81 15.50 -17.64 17.95
N ILE A 82 14.67 -17.95 18.93
CA ILE A 82 15.13 -18.25 20.29
C ILE A 82 15.36 -19.75 20.36
N SER A 83 16.59 -20.14 20.59
CA SER A 83 16.96 -21.55 20.73
C SER A 83 16.57 -22.07 22.12
N TYR A 84 15.89 -23.18 22.14
CA TYR A 84 15.68 -23.98 23.32
C TYR A 84 16.60 -25.18 23.23
N PRO A 85 17.72 -25.16 23.96
CA PRO A 85 18.73 -26.23 23.84
C PRO A 85 18.11 -27.58 24.17
N ASN A 86 18.52 -28.54 23.38
CA ASN A 86 18.13 -29.91 23.53
C ASN A 86 18.68 -30.50 24.89
N PRO A 87 17.83 -31.01 25.79
CA PRO A 87 18.29 -31.51 27.08
C PRO A 87 19.24 -32.71 26.97
N ASP A 88 19.11 -33.48 25.89
CA ASP A 88 19.93 -34.67 25.63
C ASP A 88 20.82 -34.41 24.39
N SER A 89 21.74 -33.47 24.50
CA SER A 89 22.65 -33.06 23.42
C SER A 89 23.38 -34.27 22.86
N GLY A 90 23.08 -34.64 21.59
CA GLY A 90 23.65 -35.77 20.86
C GLY A 90 22.69 -36.95 20.60
N LEU A 91 21.61 -37.12 21.35
CA LEU A 91 20.61 -38.16 21.14
C LEU A 91 19.49 -37.71 20.19
N ILE A 92 19.00 -36.44 20.30
CA ILE A 92 18.00 -35.94 19.39
C ILE A 92 18.67 -35.44 18.11
N ARG A 93 18.50 -36.19 17.03
CA ARG A 93 19.00 -35.85 15.69
C ARG A 93 17.96 -35.13 14.84
N TRP A 94 16.65 -35.37 15.09
CA TRP A 94 15.52 -34.74 14.42
C TRP A 94 14.24 -34.88 15.24
N SER A 95 13.36 -33.93 15.04
CA SER A 95 11.97 -33.96 15.51
C SER A 95 11.05 -34.35 14.34
N PHE A 96 10.08 -35.22 14.62
CA PHE A 96 9.09 -35.66 13.64
C PHE A 96 7.88 -34.72 13.61
N ALA A 97 7.50 -34.16 14.77
CA ALA A 97 6.40 -33.23 14.91
C ALA A 97 6.55 -32.36 16.16
N ILE A 98 5.97 -31.20 16.13
CA ILE A 98 5.65 -30.37 17.28
C ILE A 98 4.13 -30.30 17.36
N ILE A 99 3.57 -30.56 18.52
CA ILE A 99 2.12 -30.52 18.73
C ILE A 99 1.77 -29.74 19.98
N GLU A 100 0.57 -29.17 20.01
CA GLU A 100 -0.04 -28.60 21.19
C GLU A 100 -1.15 -29.53 21.68
N THR A 101 -1.13 -29.86 22.95
CA THR A 101 -2.18 -30.66 23.56
C THR A 101 -3.42 -29.82 23.82
N LYS A 102 -4.57 -30.48 24.13
CA LYS A 102 -5.79 -29.75 24.51
C LYS A 102 -5.61 -28.89 25.78
N GLU A 103 -4.63 -29.23 26.61
CA GLU A 103 -4.27 -28.46 27.80
C GLU A 103 -3.34 -27.29 27.51
N GLY A 104 -2.96 -27.08 26.25
CA GLY A 104 -2.05 -26.00 25.81
C GLY A 104 -0.57 -26.31 26.02
N LEU A 105 -0.20 -27.55 26.29
CA LEU A 105 1.18 -27.99 26.47
C LEU A 105 1.84 -28.22 25.10
N ILE A 106 3.07 -27.76 24.95
CA ILE A 106 3.83 -27.98 23.71
C ILE A 106 4.71 -29.22 23.88
N TRP A 107 4.49 -30.16 22.96
CA TRP A 107 5.29 -31.39 22.90
C TRP A 107 6.09 -31.47 21.61
N SER A 108 7.31 -31.97 21.70
CA SER A 108 8.15 -32.33 20.56
C SER A 108 8.33 -33.86 20.50
N LEU A 109 7.95 -34.40 19.37
CA LEU A 109 8.08 -35.85 19.08
C LEU A 109 9.39 -36.07 18.33
N THR A 110 10.30 -36.85 18.91
CA THR A 110 11.66 -36.94 18.42
C THR A 110 12.08 -38.40 18.17
N ASN A 111 13.25 -38.55 17.58
CA ASN A 111 13.89 -39.89 17.45
C ASN A 111 14.35 -40.47 18.79
N ALA A 112 14.36 -39.70 19.87
CA ALA A 112 14.80 -40.12 21.22
C ALA A 112 13.67 -40.05 22.26
N GLY A 113 12.40 -40.04 21.80
CA GLY A 113 11.22 -40.01 22.67
C GLY A 113 10.46 -38.70 22.56
N VAL A 114 9.62 -38.42 23.54
CA VAL A 114 8.74 -37.22 23.59
C VAL A 114 9.22 -36.27 24.66
N TYR A 115 9.27 -34.98 24.31
CA TYR A 115 9.70 -33.93 25.20
C TYR A 115 8.58 -32.88 25.32
N GLN A 116 8.35 -32.41 26.54
CA GLN A 116 7.41 -31.32 26.86
C GLN A 116 8.17 -30.06 27.21
N LEU A 117 7.69 -28.93 26.74
CA LEU A 117 8.18 -27.62 27.15
C LEU A 117 7.58 -27.26 28.52
N ASP A 118 8.44 -27.12 29.53
CA ASP A 118 8.08 -26.69 30.89
C ASP A 118 9.00 -25.55 31.32
N SER A 119 8.43 -24.38 31.64
CA SER A 119 9.17 -23.22 32.14
C SER A 119 10.42 -22.87 31.32
N ASN A 120 10.30 -22.87 30.00
CA ASN A 120 11.38 -22.62 29.04
C ASN A 120 12.47 -23.70 28.98
N LYS A 121 12.18 -24.91 29.42
CA LYS A 121 13.10 -26.08 29.32
C LYS A 121 12.33 -27.26 28.79
N TRP A 122 12.99 -28.06 27.97
CA TRP A 122 12.44 -29.31 27.49
C TRP A 122 12.68 -30.41 28.52
N ARG A 123 11.60 -31.12 28.89
CA ARG A 123 11.66 -32.29 29.78
C ARG A 123 11.14 -33.51 29.06
N LYS A 124 11.86 -34.62 29.17
CA LYS A 124 11.42 -35.89 28.60
C LYS A 124 10.18 -36.41 29.34
N ILE A 125 9.20 -36.84 28.57
CA ILE A 125 7.96 -37.43 29.10
C ILE A 125 8.02 -38.95 28.90
N LYS A 126 7.59 -39.68 29.92
CA LYS A 126 7.45 -41.13 29.86
C LYS A 126 6.02 -41.51 29.51
N PHE A 127 5.82 -42.21 28.40
CA PHE A 127 4.51 -42.65 27.96
C PHE A 127 4.26 -44.12 28.10
N TYR A 128 5.14 -44.96 27.58
CA TYR A 128 4.96 -46.40 27.61
C TYR A 128 6.23 -47.09 28.12
N PRO A 129 6.14 -47.93 29.17
CA PRO A 129 7.31 -48.52 29.80
C PRO A 129 8.20 -49.31 28.81
N GLY A 130 9.45 -48.98 28.77
CA GLY A 130 10.42 -49.58 27.84
C GLY A 130 10.54 -48.94 26.47
N TYR A 131 9.68 -47.93 26.12
CA TYR A 131 9.71 -47.22 24.86
C TYR A 131 10.01 -45.71 25.01
N ASP A 132 10.37 -45.27 26.19
CA ASP A 132 10.61 -43.85 26.46
C ASP A 132 11.75 -43.26 25.64
N ASP A 133 12.71 -44.06 25.21
CA ASP A 133 13.86 -43.67 24.38
C ASP A 133 13.69 -44.05 22.90
N HIS A 134 12.52 -44.55 22.52
CA HIS A 134 12.23 -44.92 21.13
C HIS A 134 11.69 -43.76 20.31
N PRO A 135 11.93 -43.78 19.00
CA PRO A 135 11.37 -42.75 18.11
C PRO A 135 9.84 -42.68 18.20
N CYS A 136 9.30 -41.52 18.55
CA CYS A 136 7.87 -41.30 18.54
C CYS A 136 7.50 -40.47 17.28
N ARG A 137 6.80 -41.09 16.33
CA ARG A 137 6.52 -40.49 15.02
C ARG A 137 5.29 -39.63 15.04
N ASN A 138 4.25 -40.03 15.77
CA ASN A 138 2.99 -39.29 15.84
C ASN A 138 2.23 -39.63 17.12
N ILE A 139 1.49 -38.65 17.64
CA ILE A 139 0.54 -38.83 18.73
C ILE A 139 -0.78 -38.17 18.29
N ILE A 140 -1.88 -38.90 18.51
CA ILE A 140 -3.22 -38.38 18.23
C ILE A 140 -4.06 -38.50 19.51
N GLU A 141 -4.64 -37.39 19.92
CA GLU A 141 -5.58 -37.31 21.02
C GLU A 141 -7.02 -37.49 20.53
N THR A 142 -7.72 -38.49 21.07
CA THR A 142 -9.11 -38.77 20.75
C THR A 142 -9.94 -38.84 22.05
N LYS A 143 -11.24 -39.10 21.93
CA LYS A 143 -12.11 -39.38 23.08
C LYS A 143 -11.73 -40.64 23.82
N ASP A 144 -11.12 -41.60 23.13
CA ASP A 144 -10.73 -42.92 23.67
C ASP A 144 -9.36 -42.85 24.36
N GLY A 145 -8.63 -41.77 24.23
CA GLY A 145 -7.29 -41.58 24.80
C GLY A 145 -6.25 -41.13 23.77
N LEU A 146 -4.98 -41.35 24.07
CA LEU A 146 -3.84 -41.00 23.23
C LEU A 146 -3.36 -42.22 22.43
N TYR A 147 -3.46 -42.19 21.11
CA TYR A 147 -2.82 -43.11 20.22
C TYR A 147 -1.38 -42.68 19.95
N ILE A 148 -0.42 -43.52 20.30
CA ILE A 148 1.01 -43.22 20.25
C ILE A 148 1.66 -44.18 19.26
N ASN A 149 2.27 -43.59 18.21
CA ASN A 149 2.95 -44.35 17.14
C ASN A 149 4.47 -44.28 17.31
N TYR A 150 5.08 -45.39 17.69
CA TYR A 150 6.54 -45.56 17.80
C TYR A 150 7.20 -46.09 16.49
N GLY A 151 6.38 -46.33 15.45
CA GLY A 151 6.84 -46.89 14.18
C GLY A 151 6.69 -48.43 14.17
N ASP A 152 7.23 -49.11 15.11
CA ASP A 152 7.13 -50.58 15.28
C ASP A 152 6.00 -50.98 16.23
N LEU A 153 5.54 -50.06 17.06
CA LEU A 153 4.50 -50.25 18.07
C LEU A 153 3.46 -49.11 18.01
N LEU A 154 2.20 -49.50 18.00
CA LEU A 154 1.07 -48.58 18.14
C LEU A 154 0.36 -48.87 19.46
N VAL A 155 0.29 -47.89 20.34
CA VAL A 155 -0.29 -48.02 21.69
C VAL A 155 -1.41 -47.01 21.89
N LEU A 156 -2.50 -47.43 22.53
CA LEU A 156 -3.52 -46.55 23.08
C LEU A 156 -3.29 -46.41 24.59
N LYS A 157 -3.03 -45.17 25.03
CA LYS A 157 -3.08 -44.78 26.44
C LYS A 157 -4.47 -44.24 26.74
N LYS A 158 -5.23 -44.97 27.56
CA LYS A 158 -6.59 -44.59 27.95
C LYS A 158 -6.60 -43.44 28.95
N PRO A 159 -7.73 -42.72 29.12
CA PRO A 159 -7.88 -41.64 30.10
C PRO A 159 -7.62 -42.07 31.54
N ASP A 160 -7.91 -43.34 31.87
CA ASP A 160 -7.64 -43.95 33.17
C ASP A 160 -6.16 -44.32 33.43
N GLY A 161 -5.30 -44.03 32.44
CA GLY A 161 -3.87 -44.34 32.48
C GLY A 161 -3.50 -45.78 32.03
N ALA A 162 -4.48 -46.63 31.71
CA ALA A 162 -4.20 -47.98 31.20
C ALA A 162 -3.67 -47.93 29.76
N TYR A 163 -2.80 -48.91 29.42
CA TYR A 163 -2.24 -49.03 28.09
C TYR A 163 -2.83 -50.23 27.36
N LYS A 164 -3.14 -50.06 26.09
CA LYS A 164 -3.50 -51.19 25.20
C LYS A 164 -2.66 -51.13 23.94
N ILE A 165 -2.03 -52.24 23.61
CA ILE A 165 -1.33 -52.43 22.32
C ILE A 165 -2.40 -52.61 21.25
N ILE A 166 -2.40 -51.72 20.25
CA ILE A 166 -3.30 -51.78 19.11
C ILE A 166 -2.66 -52.57 17.97
N GLY A 167 -1.34 -52.50 17.84
CA GLY A 167 -0.56 -53.23 16.86
C GLY A 167 0.91 -53.22 17.19
N SER A 168 1.58 -54.35 16.88
CA SER A 168 3.00 -54.48 17.04
C SER A 168 3.57 -55.24 15.83
N THR A 169 4.68 -54.79 15.33
CA THR A 169 5.40 -55.47 14.24
C THR A 169 6.60 -56.19 14.85
N LYS A 170 6.57 -57.53 14.80
CA LYS A 170 7.71 -58.36 15.26
C LYS A 170 8.83 -58.40 14.22
N ASP A 171 8.53 -58.00 12.95
CA ASP A 171 9.50 -57.99 11.87
C ASP A 171 10.05 -56.57 11.63
N PRO A 172 11.36 -56.37 11.56
CA PRO A 172 11.96 -55.05 11.40
C PRO A 172 11.68 -54.36 10.05
N GLY A 173 10.89 -54.96 9.16
CA GLY A 173 10.45 -54.38 7.88
C GLY A 173 9.08 -53.71 7.86
N TYR A 174 8.27 -53.93 8.91
CA TYR A 174 6.91 -53.34 8.98
C TYR A 174 6.87 -52.18 9.92
N TYR A 175 6.82 -50.97 9.36
CA TYR A 175 6.66 -49.74 10.14
C TYR A 175 5.28 -49.14 9.95
N TYR A 176 4.67 -48.65 11.04
CA TYR A 176 3.53 -47.77 11.00
C TYR A 176 4.00 -46.37 10.57
N ASN A 177 3.73 -45.99 9.33
CA ASN A 177 4.31 -44.77 8.77
C ASN A 177 3.55 -43.50 9.17
N CYS A 178 2.25 -43.45 8.92
CA CYS A 178 1.44 -42.28 9.14
C CYS A 178 0.16 -42.67 9.89
N LEU A 179 -0.16 -41.91 10.92
CA LEU A 179 -1.37 -42.03 11.71
C LEU A 179 -2.15 -40.73 11.58
N SER A 180 -3.44 -40.77 11.22
CA SER A 180 -4.26 -39.57 11.08
C SER A 180 -5.71 -39.81 11.52
N VAL A 181 -6.38 -38.71 11.88
CA VAL A 181 -7.82 -38.69 12.16
C VAL A 181 -8.54 -37.91 11.10
N SER A 182 -9.60 -38.48 10.55
CA SER A 182 -10.50 -37.77 9.62
C SER A 182 -11.94 -38.13 9.91
N ALA A 183 -12.78 -37.11 10.14
CA ALA A 183 -14.19 -37.29 10.47
C ALA A 183 -14.46 -38.26 11.63
N GLY A 184 -13.58 -38.26 12.65
CA GLY A 184 -13.67 -39.16 13.82
C GLY A 184 -13.19 -40.58 13.58
N GLN A 185 -12.77 -40.93 12.36
CA GLN A 185 -12.16 -42.23 12.03
C GLN A 185 -10.63 -42.10 12.11
N ILE A 186 -9.98 -43.12 12.61
CA ILE A 186 -8.52 -43.19 12.75
C ILE A 186 -7.97 -44.16 11.73
N PHE A 187 -7.08 -43.66 10.89
CA PHE A 187 -6.42 -44.45 9.87
C PHE A 187 -4.92 -44.56 10.16
N ILE A 188 -4.33 -45.65 9.71
CA ILE A 188 -2.88 -45.82 9.76
C ILE A 188 -2.38 -46.48 8.46
N SER A 189 -1.29 -45.96 7.92
CA SER A 189 -0.58 -46.54 6.79
C SER A 189 0.59 -47.39 7.28
N THR A 190 0.80 -48.50 6.59
CA THR A 190 1.91 -49.38 6.82
C THR A 190 2.61 -49.75 5.51
N LEU A 191 3.71 -50.45 5.54
CA LEU A 191 4.34 -51.03 4.33
C LEU A 191 3.44 -52.06 3.65
N ASP A 192 2.47 -52.66 4.37
CA ASP A 192 1.60 -53.74 3.87
C ASP A 192 0.21 -53.25 3.43
N GLY A 193 -0.09 -51.95 3.60
CA GLY A 193 -1.37 -51.35 3.23
C GLY A 193 -1.91 -50.38 4.24
N MET A 194 -3.15 -49.97 4.05
CA MET A 194 -3.88 -49.07 4.96
C MET A 194 -4.86 -49.82 5.84
N TYR A 195 -4.96 -49.36 7.08
CA TYR A 195 -5.84 -49.89 8.12
C TYR A 195 -6.66 -48.77 8.75
N GLU A 196 -7.87 -49.10 9.17
CA GLU A 196 -8.69 -48.27 10.06
C GLU A 196 -8.71 -48.86 11.46
N ILE A 197 -8.70 -48.01 12.48
CA ILE A 197 -8.84 -48.48 13.88
C ILE A 197 -10.32 -48.44 14.23
N ILE A 198 -10.91 -49.64 14.36
CA ILE A 198 -12.32 -49.79 14.71
C ILE A 198 -12.39 -50.60 16.01
N ASN A 199 -13.07 -50.07 17.03
CA ASN A 199 -13.19 -50.73 18.35
C ASN A 199 -11.84 -51.15 18.92
N GLU A 200 -10.83 -50.27 18.84
CA GLU A 200 -9.45 -50.48 19.31
C GLU A 200 -8.76 -51.67 18.62
N GLN A 201 -9.13 -52.03 17.38
CA GLN A 201 -8.48 -53.04 16.57
C GLN A 201 -8.13 -52.52 15.19
N LEU A 202 -7.03 -53.03 14.62
CA LEU A 202 -6.60 -52.72 13.26
C LEU A 202 -7.43 -53.55 12.26
N VAL A 203 -8.23 -52.86 11.45
CA VAL A 203 -9.03 -53.46 10.37
C VAL A 203 -8.45 -53.00 9.03
N LYS A 204 -7.99 -53.98 8.23
CA LYS A 204 -7.45 -53.68 6.91
C LYS A 204 -8.51 -53.09 5.99
N LEU A 205 -8.23 -52.00 5.31
CA LEU A 205 -9.19 -51.43 4.39
C LEU A 205 -9.48 -52.36 3.21
N PRO A 206 -10.71 -52.40 2.70
CA PRO A 206 -11.06 -53.27 1.58
C PRO A 206 -10.42 -52.76 0.28
N GLY A 207 -10.29 -53.67 -0.69
CA GLY A 207 -9.89 -53.33 -2.05
C GLY A 207 -8.41 -52.92 -2.20
N PRO A 208 -8.12 -52.09 -3.19
CA PRO A 208 -6.73 -51.65 -3.50
C PRO A 208 -6.04 -50.91 -2.38
N LEU A 209 -6.75 -50.11 -1.58
CA LEU A 209 -6.16 -49.37 -0.45
C LEU A 209 -5.49 -50.29 0.58
N GLY A 210 -6.10 -51.42 0.91
CA GLY A 210 -5.51 -52.36 1.81
C GLY A 210 -4.36 -53.21 1.19
N ARG A 211 -4.24 -53.23 -0.12
CA ARG A 211 -3.21 -54.02 -0.84
C ARG A 211 -2.04 -53.17 -1.34
N LEU A 212 -2.18 -51.85 -1.32
CA LEU A 212 -1.13 -50.94 -1.80
C LEU A 212 0.04 -50.96 -0.83
N LYS A 213 1.20 -51.37 -1.32
CA LYS A 213 2.43 -51.42 -0.51
C LYS A 213 3.17 -50.08 -0.54
N ASP A 214 4.08 -49.87 0.41
CA ASP A 214 4.98 -48.74 0.45
C ASP A 214 4.26 -47.38 0.52
N ILE A 215 3.16 -47.29 1.29
CA ILE A 215 2.47 -46.05 1.57
C ILE A 215 3.22 -45.29 2.67
N TYR A 216 3.94 -44.28 2.28
CA TYR A 216 4.68 -43.43 3.22
C TYR A 216 3.81 -42.36 3.86
N PHE A 217 2.96 -41.72 3.05
CA PHE A 217 2.03 -40.71 3.50
C PHE A 217 0.67 -40.90 2.86
N TYR A 218 -0.35 -40.62 3.62
CA TYR A 218 -1.69 -40.48 3.13
C TYR A 218 -2.39 -39.34 3.87
N PHE A 219 -3.40 -38.82 3.25
CA PHE A 219 -4.24 -37.77 3.78
C PHE A 219 -5.68 -37.99 3.29
N ARG A 220 -6.67 -37.80 4.16
CA ARG A 220 -8.08 -37.83 3.77
C ARG A 220 -8.61 -36.41 3.87
N ASP A 221 -8.99 -35.84 2.72
CA ASP A 221 -9.44 -34.47 2.65
C ASP A 221 -10.88 -34.26 3.16
N SER A 222 -11.31 -33.01 3.25
CA SER A 222 -12.66 -32.61 3.68
C SER A 222 -13.76 -33.19 2.78
N LYS A 223 -13.47 -33.52 1.52
CA LYS A 223 -14.33 -34.20 0.55
C LYS A 223 -14.30 -35.72 0.68
N LYS A 224 -13.68 -36.23 1.73
CA LYS A 224 -13.53 -37.67 2.03
C LYS A 224 -12.77 -38.47 0.97
N ARG A 225 -11.92 -37.81 0.15
CA ARG A 225 -11.04 -38.47 -0.81
C ARG A 225 -9.72 -38.83 -0.12
N PHE A 226 -9.13 -39.95 -0.52
CA PHE A 226 -7.80 -40.32 -0.04
C PHE A 226 -6.73 -39.83 -1.01
N TRP A 227 -5.73 -39.19 -0.47
CA TRP A 227 -4.52 -38.76 -1.17
C TRP A 227 -3.38 -39.63 -0.69
N ILE A 228 -2.65 -40.25 -1.60
CA ILE A 228 -1.68 -41.25 -1.27
C ILE A 228 -0.35 -40.95 -1.93
N GLY A 229 0.68 -40.80 -1.11
CA GLY A 229 2.07 -40.68 -1.54
C GLY A 229 2.77 -42.04 -1.50
N ASN A 230 3.14 -42.56 -2.65
CA ASN A 230 3.82 -43.80 -2.81
C ASN A 230 5.16 -43.59 -3.53
N PHE A 231 6.22 -44.27 -3.06
CA PHE A 231 7.53 -44.22 -3.71
C PHE A 231 7.74 -45.52 -4.53
N PRO A 232 8.20 -45.44 -5.79
CA PRO A 232 8.58 -44.28 -6.60
C PRO A 232 7.45 -43.75 -7.49
N MET A 233 6.20 -44.13 -7.28
CA MET A 233 5.14 -43.96 -8.27
C MET A 233 4.48 -42.56 -8.31
N GLY A 234 4.57 -41.76 -7.26
CA GLY A 234 4.03 -40.40 -7.22
C GLY A 234 2.82 -40.18 -6.31
N LEU A 235 1.96 -39.24 -6.67
CA LEU A 235 0.75 -38.88 -5.94
C LEU A 235 -0.50 -39.41 -6.60
N TYR A 236 -1.30 -40.10 -5.84
CA TYR A 236 -2.58 -40.66 -6.26
C TYR A 236 -3.74 -40.09 -5.44
N MET A 237 -4.88 -40.02 -6.04
CA MET A 237 -6.14 -39.69 -5.38
C MET A 237 -7.16 -40.79 -5.62
N VAL A 238 -7.82 -41.17 -4.55
CA VAL A 238 -8.94 -42.14 -4.58
C VAL A 238 -10.23 -41.41 -4.27
N PRO A 239 -11.21 -41.38 -5.18
CA PRO A 239 -12.49 -40.68 -4.97
C PRO A 239 -13.27 -41.29 -3.80
N GLN A 240 -14.17 -40.50 -3.23
CA GLN A 240 -15.07 -40.98 -2.19
C GLN A 240 -15.95 -42.14 -2.72
N GLY A 241 -15.99 -43.22 -2.00
CA GLY A 241 -16.81 -44.41 -2.33
C GLY A 241 -16.30 -45.29 -3.46
N ASP A 242 -15.27 -44.88 -4.17
CA ASP A 242 -14.60 -45.67 -5.19
C ASP A 242 -13.25 -46.18 -4.67
N THR A 243 -13.25 -47.41 -4.24
CA THR A 243 -12.04 -48.07 -3.75
C THR A 243 -11.25 -48.79 -4.85
N THR A 244 -11.69 -48.70 -6.09
CA THR A 244 -11.13 -49.45 -7.23
C THR A 244 -10.29 -48.59 -8.15
N ASN A 245 -10.53 -47.27 -8.21
CA ASN A 245 -9.83 -46.39 -9.13
C ASN A 245 -8.83 -45.48 -8.44
N PHE A 246 -7.57 -45.59 -8.84
CA PHE A 246 -6.51 -44.65 -8.48
C PHE A 246 -6.34 -43.63 -9.60
N ILE A 247 -6.59 -42.37 -9.30
CA ILE A 247 -6.33 -41.25 -10.22
C ILE A 247 -4.91 -40.76 -9.97
N SER A 248 -4.02 -40.96 -10.94
CA SER A 248 -2.70 -40.36 -10.88
C SER A 248 -2.80 -38.86 -11.05
N VAL A 249 -2.40 -38.10 -10.03
CA VAL A 249 -2.49 -36.64 -10.01
C VAL A 249 -1.16 -36.01 -10.39
N TYR A 250 -0.07 -36.59 -9.94
CA TYR A 250 1.28 -36.12 -10.23
C TYR A 250 2.25 -37.26 -10.41
N LYS A 251 2.90 -37.31 -11.55
CA LYS A 251 4.02 -38.23 -11.85
C LYS A 251 5.25 -37.35 -12.12
N ALA A 252 6.26 -37.48 -11.29
CA ALA A 252 7.55 -36.88 -11.59
C ALA A 252 8.40 -37.84 -12.42
N ALA A 253 9.10 -37.33 -13.40
CA ALA A 253 10.00 -38.15 -14.26
C ALA A 253 11.11 -38.82 -13.47
N THR A 254 11.47 -38.34 -12.28
CA THR A 254 12.51 -38.82 -11.38
C THR A 254 12.04 -39.10 -9.96
N GLY A 255 10.74 -39.39 -9.78
CA GLY A 255 10.13 -39.85 -8.53
C GLY A 255 10.52 -39.07 -7.24
N PRO A 256 10.13 -37.81 -7.04
CA PRO A 256 10.42 -37.12 -5.80
C PRO A 256 9.67 -37.81 -4.66
N ARG A 257 10.40 -38.09 -3.57
CA ARG A 257 9.78 -38.58 -2.35
C ARG A 257 8.74 -37.59 -1.84
N ILE A 258 7.50 -38.02 -1.72
CA ILE A 258 6.46 -37.28 -1.01
C ILE A 258 6.74 -37.33 0.47
N ILE A 259 6.79 -36.19 1.12
CA ILE A 259 7.20 -36.08 2.53
C ILE A 259 5.98 -35.81 3.41
N ASN A 260 5.04 -34.93 2.95
CA ASN A 260 3.81 -34.65 3.66
C ASN A 260 2.68 -34.25 2.70
N ILE A 261 1.43 -34.38 3.15
CA ILE A 261 0.22 -33.98 2.42
C ILE A 261 -0.73 -33.32 3.42
N ASN A 262 -1.16 -32.10 3.13
CA ASN A 262 -2.08 -31.34 3.97
C ASN A 262 -3.16 -30.67 3.11
N GLU A 263 -4.30 -30.38 3.72
CA GLU A 263 -5.35 -29.55 3.14
C GLU A 263 -5.38 -28.20 3.84
N ASP A 264 -5.45 -27.12 3.07
CA ASP A 264 -5.66 -25.81 3.65
C ASP A 264 -7.16 -25.51 3.89
N LYS A 265 -7.46 -24.42 4.59
CA LYS A 265 -8.85 -24.02 4.88
C LYS A 265 -9.70 -23.77 3.65
N GLN A 266 -9.09 -23.62 2.48
CA GLN A 266 -9.76 -23.38 1.20
C GLN A 266 -9.96 -24.68 0.41
N GLY A 267 -9.54 -25.81 0.97
CA GLY A 267 -9.65 -27.13 0.34
C GLY A 267 -8.58 -27.41 -0.72
N ASN A 268 -7.52 -26.58 -0.79
CA ASN A 268 -6.36 -26.91 -1.62
C ASN A 268 -5.51 -27.96 -0.90
N ILE A 269 -5.00 -28.89 -1.69
CA ILE A 269 -4.09 -29.93 -1.19
C ILE A 269 -2.65 -29.47 -1.43
N TRP A 270 -1.88 -29.43 -0.37
CA TRP A 270 -0.46 -29.10 -0.38
C TRP A 270 0.38 -30.35 -0.17
N VAL A 271 1.32 -30.58 -1.07
CA VAL A 271 2.18 -31.76 -1.05
C VAL A 271 3.63 -31.32 -1.02
N THR A 272 4.34 -31.72 0.03
CA THR A 272 5.77 -31.43 0.17
C THR A 272 6.59 -32.54 -0.45
N THR A 273 7.58 -32.14 -1.23
CA THR A 273 8.45 -33.09 -1.93
C THR A 273 9.92 -32.69 -1.88
N GLY A 274 10.81 -33.61 -2.27
CA GLY A 274 12.23 -33.30 -2.45
C GLY A 274 12.53 -32.34 -3.61
N ASN A 275 11.56 -32.05 -4.48
CA ASN A 275 11.74 -31.23 -5.69
C ASN A 275 10.82 -29.99 -5.74
N GLY A 276 10.23 -29.61 -4.64
CA GLY A 276 9.37 -28.44 -4.49
C GLY A 276 8.12 -28.68 -3.68
N LEU A 277 7.34 -27.62 -3.55
CA LEU A 277 6.03 -27.61 -2.92
C LEU A 277 4.95 -27.67 -3.99
N ILE A 278 4.07 -28.64 -3.92
CA ILE A 278 2.99 -28.84 -4.88
C ILE A 278 1.68 -28.38 -4.27
N LYS A 279 0.96 -27.49 -4.97
CA LYS A 279 -0.41 -27.09 -4.69
C LYS A 279 -1.35 -27.76 -5.69
N ILE A 280 -2.38 -28.41 -5.19
CA ILE A 280 -3.44 -29.02 -6.00
C ILE A 280 -4.75 -28.37 -5.63
N TYR A 281 -5.46 -27.87 -6.62
CA TYR A 281 -6.68 -27.09 -6.41
C TYR A 281 -7.73 -27.35 -7.51
N GLU A 282 -8.98 -27.09 -7.18
CA GLU A 282 -10.12 -27.32 -8.04
C GLU A 282 -10.80 -25.99 -8.41
N ARG A 283 -10.35 -25.38 -9.52
CA ARG A 283 -10.97 -24.16 -10.05
C ARG A 283 -11.68 -24.35 -11.39
N GLY A 284 -12.07 -25.57 -11.73
CA GLY A 284 -12.68 -25.84 -13.04
C GLY A 284 -11.73 -25.53 -14.20
N VAL A 285 -10.43 -25.72 -14.02
CA VAL A 285 -9.39 -25.46 -15.02
C VAL A 285 -8.73 -26.78 -15.42
N LYS A 286 -8.54 -26.99 -16.74
CA LYS A 286 -7.73 -28.08 -17.29
C LYS A 286 -6.70 -27.50 -18.25
N ILE A 287 -5.45 -27.65 -17.90
CA ILE A 287 -4.31 -27.19 -18.72
C ILE A 287 -3.87 -28.33 -19.61
N PHE A 288 -3.58 -28.02 -20.85
CA PHE A 288 -3.09 -28.99 -21.84
C PHE A 288 -1.65 -28.64 -22.22
N ASP A 289 -0.78 -29.65 -22.19
CA ASP A 289 0.57 -29.53 -22.68
C ASP A 289 0.60 -29.49 -24.20
N LEU A 290 0.95 -28.33 -24.75
CA LEU A 290 1.00 -28.11 -26.19
C LEU A 290 2.05 -28.99 -26.88
N SER A 291 3.19 -29.23 -26.23
CA SER A 291 4.24 -30.07 -26.82
C SER A 291 3.75 -31.49 -27.12
N SER A 292 2.87 -32.01 -26.26
CA SER A 292 2.23 -33.32 -26.45
C SER A 292 1.13 -33.33 -27.52
N ILE A 293 0.52 -32.17 -27.80
CA ILE A 293 -0.60 -32.03 -28.72
C ILE A 293 -0.13 -31.69 -30.13
N THR A 294 0.75 -30.71 -30.23
CA THR A 294 1.12 -30.10 -31.52
C THR A 294 2.54 -30.44 -31.95
N GLY A 295 3.38 -30.90 -31.03
CA GLY A 295 4.83 -31.05 -31.26
C GLY A 295 5.57 -29.69 -31.35
N LYS A 296 4.86 -28.59 -31.17
CA LYS A 296 5.35 -27.19 -31.13
C LYS A 296 4.95 -26.54 -29.82
N ASN A 297 5.66 -25.50 -29.41
CA ASN A 297 5.40 -24.82 -28.15
C ASN A 297 4.60 -23.52 -28.34
N PHE A 298 3.80 -23.39 -29.41
CA PHE A 298 2.97 -22.22 -29.61
C PHE A 298 1.69 -22.49 -30.41
N LEU A 299 0.67 -21.64 -30.19
CA LEU A 299 -0.61 -21.63 -30.88
C LEU A 299 -0.87 -20.29 -31.56
N PHE A 300 -1.48 -20.35 -32.75
CA PHE A 300 -1.95 -19.14 -33.43
C PHE A 300 -3.42 -18.87 -33.17
N ASN A 301 -4.26 -19.89 -33.25
CA ASN A 301 -5.70 -19.72 -33.08
C ASN A 301 -6.41 -21.00 -32.62
N VAL A 302 -7.52 -20.79 -31.91
CA VAL A 302 -8.45 -21.86 -31.51
C VAL A 302 -9.87 -21.37 -31.83
N PHE A 303 -10.65 -22.20 -32.51
CA PHE A 303 -11.99 -21.82 -32.93
C PHE A 303 -12.98 -22.98 -32.94
N GLN A 304 -14.25 -22.66 -32.70
CA GLN A 304 -15.34 -23.62 -32.63
C GLN A 304 -16.26 -23.50 -33.84
N PRO A 305 -16.30 -24.50 -34.73
CA PRO A 305 -17.34 -24.56 -35.76
C PRO A 305 -18.73 -24.70 -35.16
N PRO A 306 -19.79 -24.16 -35.78
CA PRO A 306 -21.16 -24.31 -35.31
C PRO A 306 -21.56 -25.80 -35.14
N ASN A 307 -21.14 -26.63 -36.08
CA ASN A 307 -21.37 -28.07 -36.06
C ASN A 307 -20.03 -28.79 -36.30
N GLY A 308 -19.34 -29.14 -35.27
CA GLY A 308 -18.06 -29.85 -35.39
C GLY A 308 -17.19 -29.79 -34.12
N PRO A 309 -16.02 -30.43 -34.13
CA PRO A 309 -15.10 -30.41 -33.05
C PRO A 309 -14.39 -29.04 -32.93
N LEU A 310 -13.84 -28.74 -31.77
CA LEU A 310 -12.96 -27.60 -31.58
C LEU A 310 -11.71 -27.77 -32.46
N LEU A 311 -11.34 -26.72 -33.16
CA LEU A 311 -10.20 -26.71 -34.08
C LEU A 311 -9.07 -25.88 -33.52
N ILE A 312 -7.85 -26.40 -33.61
CA ILE A 312 -6.65 -25.80 -33.04
C ILE A 312 -5.61 -25.64 -34.14
N ASN A 313 -5.14 -24.40 -34.33
CA ASN A 313 -4.10 -24.07 -35.31
C ASN A 313 -2.79 -23.77 -34.60
N ASP A 314 -1.74 -24.51 -34.88
CA ASP A 314 -0.39 -24.38 -34.39
C ASP A 314 0.59 -23.84 -35.45
N GLY A 315 0.07 -23.27 -36.52
CA GLY A 315 0.87 -22.83 -37.67
C GLY A 315 1.33 -23.94 -38.59
N SER A 316 0.90 -25.16 -38.37
CA SER A 316 1.12 -26.27 -39.31
C SER A 316 -0.02 -26.40 -40.32
N LEU A 317 0.22 -27.14 -41.37
CA LEU A 317 -0.80 -27.52 -42.39
C LEU A 317 -1.83 -28.51 -41.81
N ILE A 318 -1.73 -28.88 -40.55
CA ILE A 318 -2.60 -29.85 -39.92
C ILE A 318 -3.31 -29.14 -38.77
N LEU A 319 -4.64 -28.99 -38.87
CA LEU A 319 -5.42 -28.62 -37.70
C LEU A 319 -5.53 -29.81 -36.74
N LYS A 320 -5.46 -29.51 -35.48
CA LYS A 320 -5.82 -30.47 -34.44
C LYS A 320 -7.30 -30.31 -34.13
N THR A 321 -7.99 -31.40 -34.00
CA THR A 321 -9.39 -31.43 -33.53
C THR A 321 -9.43 -31.93 -32.10
N PHE A 322 -10.24 -31.28 -31.24
CA PHE A 322 -10.50 -31.77 -29.90
C PHE A 322 -11.94 -32.30 -29.81
N GLU A 323 -12.07 -33.60 -29.60
CA GLU A 323 -13.35 -34.26 -29.46
C GLU A 323 -13.26 -35.39 -28.42
N ASN A 324 -14.28 -35.51 -27.58
CA ASN A 324 -14.38 -36.55 -26.55
C ASN A 324 -13.14 -36.64 -25.62
N GLY A 325 -12.42 -35.51 -25.38
CA GLY A 325 -11.26 -35.49 -24.54
C GLY A 325 -9.94 -35.85 -25.22
N LEU A 326 -9.97 -36.15 -26.51
CA LEU A 326 -8.81 -36.55 -27.32
C LEU A 326 -8.52 -35.53 -28.42
N PHE A 327 -7.23 -35.40 -28.75
CA PHE A 327 -6.77 -34.57 -29.85
C PHE A 327 -6.47 -35.47 -31.06
N ASN A 328 -7.07 -35.14 -32.19
CA ASN A 328 -6.86 -35.82 -33.44
C ASN A 328 -6.31 -34.87 -34.52
N ASN A 329 -5.57 -35.40 -35.47
CA ASN A 329 -5.06 -34.62 -36.58
C ASN A 329 -6.13 -34.53 -37.69
N LYS A 330 -6.44 -33.32 -38.15
CA LYS A 330 -7.24 -33.07 -39.33
C LYS A 330 -6.43 -32.32 -40.37
N LYS A 331 -6.17 -32.93 -41.50
CA LYS A 331 -5.41 -32.30 -42.57
C LYS A 331 -6.25 -31.19 -43.21
N LEU A 332 -5.75 -29.94 -43.26
CA LEU A 332 -6.46 -28.80 -43.79
C LEU A 332 -6.23 -28.59 -45.29
N TYR A 333 -5.09 -28.97 -45.81
CA TYR A 333 -4.72 -28.66 -47.18
C TYR A 333 -4.04 -29.83 -47.85
N ASN A 334 -4.50 -30.16 -49.06
CA ASN A 334 -3.83 -31.16 -49.87
C ASN A 334 -2.89 -30.42 -50.85
N THR A 335 -1.63 -30.29 -50.46
CA THR A 335 -0.61 -29.58 -51.27
C THR A 335 -0.22 -30.38 -52.52
N GLY A 336 -1.16 -30.91 -53.21
CA GLY A 336 -0.84 -31.73 -54.39
C GLY A 336 0.08 -31.09 -55.43
N ASN A 337 0.13 -29.77 -55.57
CA ASN A 337 0.92 -29.10 -56.59
C ASN A 337 1.32 -27.64 -56.33
N SER A 338 1.33 -27.12 -55.07
CA SER A 338 1.75 -25.73 -54.85
C SER A 338 2.73 -25.62 -53.69
N PRO A 339 3.96 -25.13 -53.90
CA PRO A 339 4.91 -24.91 -52.86
C PRO A 339 4.50 -23.65 -52.03
N LEU A 340 4.04 -23.84 -50.80
CA LEU A 340 3.95 -22.77 -49.84
C LEU A 340 5.37 -22.30 -49.50
N PRO A 341 5.70 -21.01 -49.59
CA PRO A 341 6.93 -20.51 -49.09
C PRO A 341 6.89 -20.63 -47.55
N ASN A 342 7.86 -21.31 -47.01
CA ASN A 342 8.18 -21.35 -45.57
C ASN A 342 7.39 -22.25 -44.63
N ASN A 343 6.69 -23.26 -45.00
CA ASN A 343 6.06 -24.26 -44.10
C ASN A 343 5.22 -23.70 -42.89
N GLU A 344 4.87 -22.42 -42.87
CA GLU A 344 4.07 -21.79 -41.84
C GLU A 344 2.69 -21.42 -42.37
N PHE A 345 1.66 -21.93 -41.71
CA PHE A 345 0.26 -21.77 -42.09
C PHE A 345 -0.49 -20.97 -41.04
N ILE A 346 -0.46 -19.65 -41.16
CA ILE A 346 -1.07 -18.76 -40.17
C ILE A 346 -2.49 -18.42 -40.64
N VAL A 347 -3.49 -18.86 -39.87
CA VAL A 347 -4.87 -18.44 -40.00
C VAL A 347 -5.19 -17.44 -38.90
N ASP A 348 -5.31 -16.17 -39.26
CA ASP A 348 -5.60 -15.12 -38.32
C ASP A 348 -7.08 -15.09 -37.91
N ASN A 349 -7.97 -15.24 -38.87
CA ASN A 349 -9.41 -15.22 -38.65
C ASN A 349 -10.16 -16.17 -39.60
N TYR A 350 -11.38 -16.49 -39.21
CA TYR A 350 -12.25 -17.41 -39.94
C TYR A 350 -13.71 -16.93 -39.89
N ALA A 351 -14.50 -17.36 -40.84
CA ALA A 351 -15.93 -17.17 -40.89
C ALA A 351 -16.64 -18.48 -41.25
N PHE A 352 -17.89 -18.64 -40.80
CA PHE A 352 -18.76 -19.78 -41.15
C PHE A 352 -19.91 -19.28 -41.99
N ASP A 353 -20.14 -19.93 -43.12
CA ASP A 353 -21.30 -19.63 -43.94
C ASP A 353 -22.55 -20.40 -43.44
N ASN A 354 -23.68 -20.14 -44.10
CA ASN A 354 -24.96 -20.78 -43.74
C ASN A 354 -25.03 -22.29 -44.05
N LYS A 355 -24.05 -22.83 -44.80
CA LYS A 355 -23.90 -24.27 -45.05
C LYS A 355 -22.94 -24.95 -44.07
N GLY A 356 -22.40 -24.19 -43.13
CA GLY A 356 -21.42 -24.70 -42.15
C GLY A 356 -20.02 -24.89 -42.72
N ARG A 357 -19.77 -24.34 -43.94
CA ARG A 357 -18.43 -24.33 -44.49
C ARG A 357 -17.62 -23.24 -43.82
N TYR A 358 -16.31 -23.46 -43.62
CA TYR A 358 -15.47 -22.44 -43.03
C TYR A 358 -14.58 -21.78 -44.06
N TRP A 359 -14.51 -20.43 -43.92
CA TRP A 359 -13.74 -19.55 -44.74
C TRP A 359 -12.63 -18.95 -43.89
N TYR A 360 -11.41 -19.00 -44.36
CA TYR A 360 -10.28 -18.48 -43.65
C TYR A 360 -9.24 -17.87 -44.59
N TYR A 361 -8.59 -16.82 -44.13
CA TYR A 361 -7.49 -16.21 -44.85
C TYR A 361 -6.17 -16.79 -44.38
N ILE A 362 -5.38 -17.30 -45.29
CA ILE A 362 -4.03 -17.77 -45.08
C ILE A 362 -3.10 -16.59 -45.32
N ARG A 363 -2.40 -16.13 -44.29
CA ARG A 363 -1.53 -14.93 -44.39
C ARG A 363 -0.54 -15.05 -45.53
N GLY A 364 -0.49 -14.04 -46.39
CA GLY A 364 0.40 -13.99 -47.54
C GLY A 364 0.12 -15.00 -48.68
N PHE A 365 -1.01 -15.72 -48.65
CA PHE A 365 -1.28 -16.75 -49.65
C PHE A 365 -2.64 -16.64 -50.33
N ALA A 366 -3.72 -16.97 -49.65
CA ALA A 366 -5.03 -17.05 -50.29
C ALA A 366 -6.21 -17.01 -49.30
N LEU A 367 -7.43 -16.73 -49.84
CA LEU A 367 -8.68 -17.04 -49.19
C LEU A 367 -9.03 -18.49 -49.53
N ALA A 368 -9.23 -19.31 -48.52
CA ALA A 368 -9.60 -20.70 -48.62
C ALA A 368 -11.00 -20.98 -48.06
N MET A 369 -11.72 -21.92 -48.63
CA MET A 369 -12.97 -22.42 -48.16
C MET A 369 -12.85 -23.93 -47.89
N GLN A 370 -13.34 -24.40 -46.78
CA GLN A 370 -13.35 -25.80 -46.46
C GLN A 370 -14.79 -26.32 -46.30
N ASP A 371 -15.11 -27.38 -47.05
CA ASP A 371 -16.38 -28.10 -46.97
C ASP A 371 -16.11 -29.58 -46.59
N GLY A 372 -16.41 -29.93 -45.33
CA GLY A 372 -15.99 -31.21 -44.77
C GLY A 372 -14.49 -31.41 -44.76
N ASP A 373 -14.01 -32.40 -45.49
CA ASP A 373 -12.56 -32.68 -45.64
C ASP A 373 -11.93 -32.07 -46.88
N ASN A 374 -12.76 -31.45 -47.75
CA ASN A 374 -12.30 -30.84 -48.97
C ASN A 374 -11.96 -29.36 -48.77
N VAL A 375 -10.80 -28.96 -49.25
CA VAL A 375 -10.34 -27.56 -49.19
C VAL A 375 -10.28 -27.02 -50.58
N TYR A 376 -10.93 -25.87 -50.78
CA TYR A 376 -10.98 -25.16 -52.03
C TYR A 376 -10.27 -23.82 -51.89
N GLU A 377 -9.20 -23.64 -52.65
CA GLU A 377 -8.55 -22.33 -52.79
C GLU A 377 -9.43 -21.47 -53.71
N GLN A 378 -9.91 -20.34 -53.18
CA GLN A 378 -10.89 -19.52 -53.89
C GLN A 378 -10.26 -18.33 -54.62
N SER A 379 -9.04 -17.90 -54.27
CA SER A 379 -8.45 -16.76 -54.94
C SER A 379 -6.94 -16.72 -54.83
N LYS A 380 -6.25 -16.94 -55.97
CA LYS A 380 -4.82 -16.60 -56.10
C LYS A 380 -4.58 -15.08 -56.26
N GLN A 381 -5.62 -14.29 -56.58
CA GLN A 381 -5.50 -12.85 -56.74
C GLN A 381 -5.25 -12.10 -55.43
N LEU A 382 -5.69 -12.62 -54.28
CA LEU A 382 -5.37 -12.07 -52.98
C LEU A 382 -3.88 -12.20 -52.64
N SER A 383 -3.13 -13.12 -53.29
CA SER A 383 -1.69 -13.22 -53.12
C SER A 383 -0.90 -11.97 -53.64
N HIS A 384 -1.50 -11.22 -54.56
CA HIS A 384 -0.93 -9.97 -55.03
C HIS A 384 -1.12 -8.79 -54.05
N LEU A 385 -1.99 -8.94 -53.04
CA LEU A 385 -2.23 -7.93 -52.02
C LEU A 385 -1.29 -8.04 -50.83
N GLY A 386 -0.40 -9.01 -50.85
CA GLY A 386 0.56 -9.23 -49.73
C GLY A 386 -0.12 -9.56 -48.40
N ASP A 387 0.56 -9.25 -47.28
CA ASP A 387 0.09 -9.47 -45.90
C ASP A 387 -1.07 -8.55 -45.47
N GLU A 388 -1.96 -8.14 -46.34
CA GLU A 388 -2.85 -7.01 -46.13
C GLU A 388 -4.29 -7.34 -45.79
N ALA A 389 -4.69 -8.62 -45.78
CA ALA A 389 -6.01 -9.01 -45.33
C ALA A 389 -5.99 -9.33 -43.80
N PHE A 390 -6.84 -8.65 -43.03
CA PHE A 390 -6.86 -8.76 -41.58
C PHE A 390 -8.04 -9.51 -41.01
N ASP A 391 -9.18 -9.56 -41.73
CA ASP A 391 -10.39 -10.17 -41.19
C ASP A 391 -11.30 -10.72 -42.27
N VAL A 392 -12.06 -11.76 -41.92
CA VAL A 392 -13.01 -12.43 -42.78
C VAL A 392 -14.34 -12.54 -42.06
N LEU A 393 -15.43 -12.20 -42.76
CA LEU A 393 -16.79 -12.21 -42.25
C LEU A 393 -17.75 -12.86 -43.24
N TRP A 394 -18.63 -13.73 -42.79
CA TRP A 394 -19.79 -14.14 -43.53
C TRP A 394 -20.94 -13.17 -43.32
N ASP A 395 -21.35 -12.48 -44.40
CA ASP A 395 -22.54 -11.66 -44.40
C ASP A 395 -23.77 -12.53 -44.64
N SER A 396 -24.50 -12.81 -43.59
CA SER A 396 -25.69 -13.66 -43.65
C SER A 396 -26.84 -13.05 -44.47
N TYR A 397 -26.86 -11.72 -44.59
CA TYR A 397 -27.88 -11.01 -45.38
C TYR A 397 -27.55 -11.01 -46.87
N ARG A 398 -26.33 -10.60 -47.27
CA ARG A 398 -25.90 -10.60 -48.68
C ARG A 398 -25.49 -11.96 -49.18
N LYS A 399 -25.37 -12.96 -48.28
CA LYS A 399 -24.91 -14.33 -48.52
C LYS A 399 -23.54 -14.37 -49.21
N LYS A 400 -22.63 -13.51 -48.77
CA LYS A 400 -21.29 -13.35 -49.30
C LYS A 400 -20.23 -13.32 -48.23
N ILE A 401 -19.01 -13.67 -48.60
CA ILE A 401 -17.85 -13.47 -47.77
C ILE A 401 -17.39 -12.02 -47.96
N ILE A 402 -17.16 -11.37 -46.79
CA ILE A 402 -16.62 -10.03 -46.71
C ILE A 402 -15.22 -10.12 -46.11
N VAL A 403 -14.26 -9.43 -46.72
CA VAL A 403 -12.86 -9.43 -46.30
C VAL A 403 -12.41 -8.02 -46.00
N ALA A 404 -11.70 -7.81 -44.89
CA ALA A 404 -11.02 -6.56 -44.59
C ALA A 404 -9.65 -6.57 -45.27
N VAL A 405 -9.44 -5.67 -46.21
CA VAL A 405 -8.16 -5.51 -46.92
C VAL A 405 -7.58 -4.17 -46.58
N ARG A 406 -6.32 -4.14 -46.17
CA ARG A 406 -5.62 -2.92 -45.67
C ARG A 406 -5.59 -1.78 -46.68
N THR A 407 -5.36 -2.09 -47.91
CA THR A 407 -5.24 -1.12 -49.02
C THR A 407 -6.56 -0.61 -49.57
N GLN A 408 -7.68 -1.15 -49.09
CA GLN A 408 -9.01 -0.79 -49.54
C GLN A 408 -9.72 0.14 -48.59
N GLU A 409 -10.39 1.14 -49.11
CA GLU A 409 -11.13 2.11 -48.33
C GLU A 409 -12.40 1.49 -47.69
N PHE A 410 -13.00 0.50 -48.34
CA PHE A 410 -14.17 -0.23 -47.87
C PHE A 410 -13.91 -1.73 -47.79
N PRO A 411 -14.64 -2.48 -46.97
CA PRO A 411 -14.59 -3.93 -46.96
C PRO A 411 -14.90 -4.50 -48.32
N CYS A 412 -14.18 -5.54 -48.73
CA CYS A 412 -14.36 -6.21 -50.01
C CYS A 412 -15.33 -7.39 -49.89
N GLN A 413 -16.24 -7.55 -50.83
CA GLN A 413 -17.06 -8.74 -51.01
C GLN A 413 -16.44 -9.69 -52.03
N PHE A 414 -16.54 -11.00 -51.74
CA PHE A 414 -16.04 -12.03 -52.62
C PHE A 414 -17.16 -12.59 -53.53
N ASN A 415 -16.91 -12.66 -54.84
CA ASN A 415 -17.83 -13.19 -55.84
C ASN A 415 -17.12 -14.31 -56.60
N ASP A 416 -17.45 -15.57 -56.33
CA ASP A 416 -16.96 -16.81 -56.92
C ASP A 416 -15.49 -16.92 -57.30
N SER A 417 -14.89 -15.97 -57.96
CA SER A 417 -13.46 -15.96 -58.34
C SER A 417 -12.80 -14.60 -58.26
N SER A 418 -13.55 -13.56 -57.94
CA SER A 418 -13.04 -12.17 -57.86
C SER A 418 -13.55 -11.48 -56.57
N TYR A 419 -12.84 -10.45 -56.12
CA TYR A 419 -13.31 -9.60 -55.05
C TYR A 419 -13.49 -8.15 -55.55
N SER A 420 -14.42 -7.45 -54.95
CA SER A 420 -14.66 -6.03 -55.20
C SER A 420 -15.04 -5.33 -53.91
N SER A 421 -14.72 -4.07 -53.73
CA SER A 421 -15.23 -3.28 -52.62
C SER A 421 -16.77 -3.37 -52.57
N ILE A 422 -17.36 -3.39 -51.39
CA ILE A 422 -18.82 -3.28 -51.26
C ILE A 422 -19.24 -1.98 -51.94
N PRO A 423 -20.22 -2.00 -52.87
CA PRO A 423 -20.65 -0.80 -53.57
C PRO A 423 -21.39 0.13 -52.64
N VAL A 424 -20.65 1.03 -51.94
CA VAL A 424 -21.21 2.03 -51.05
C VAL A 424 -21.87 3.15 -51.84
N VAL A 425 -23.11 3.47 -51.48
CA VAL A 425 -23.97 4.40 -52.29
C VAL A 425 -23.62 5.86 -51.99
N ASN A 426 -23.16 6.17 -50.82
CA ASN A 426 -22.83 7.53 -50.36
C ASN A 426 -21.31 7.77 -50.32
N ASN A 427 -20.91 8.99 -50.63
CA ASN A 427 -19.50 9.39 -50.56
C ASN A 427 -19.13 9.72 -49.13
N ILE A 428 -18.29 8.88 -48.49
CA ILE A 428 -17.78 9.05 -47.14
C ILE A 428 -16.30 8.68 -47.14
N GLU A 429 -15.49 9.52 -46.53
CA GLU A 429 -14.05 9.26 -46.36
C GLU A 429 -13.83 8.31 -45.16
N VAL A 430 -13.21 7.16 -45.40
CA VAL A 430 -12.79 6.22 -44.35
C VAL A 430 -11.35 6.57 -43.94
N LYS A 431 -11.17 6.89 -42.63
CA LYS A 431 -9.86 7.20 -42.08
C LYS A 431 -9.24 5.99 -41.41
N GLY A 432 -8.03 5.64 -41.83
CA GLY A 432 -7.25 4.52 -41.26
C GLY A 432 -7.52 3.20 -41.99
N ASN A 433 -6.70 2.20 -41.73
CA ASN A 433 -6.80 0.87 -42.30
C ASN A 433 -7.87 0.04 -41.58
N ILE A 434 -8.65 -0.73 -42.34
CA ILE A 434 -9.68 -1.60 -41.80
C ILE A 434 -9.01 -2.76 -41.06
N MET A 435 -9.31 -2.91 -39.79
CA MET A 435 -8.72 -3.93 -38.92
C MET A 435 -9.68 -5.08 -38.59
N ARG A 436 -10.97 -4.78 -38.42
CA ARG A 436 -11.97 -5.77 -38.00
C ARG A 436 -13.30 -5.51 -38.65
N LEU A 437 -13.99 -6.63 -38.88
CA LEU A 437 -15.36 -6.70 -39.41
C LEU A 437 -16.28 -7.34 -38.40
N HIS A 438 -17.52 -6.94 -38.38
CA HIS A 438 -18.53 -7.56 -37.53
C HIS A 438 -19.91 -7.40 -38.10
N GLN A 439 -20.71 -8.45 -38.09
CA GLN A 439 -22.12 -8.37 -38.42
C GLN A 439 -22.99 -8.29 -37.17
N CYS A 440 -23.71 -7.21 -37.04
CA CYS A 440 -24.71 -7.07 -35.99
C CYS A 440 -25.97 -7.91 -36.26
N ALA A 441 -26.73 -8.19 -35.19
CA ALA A 441 -27.97 -8.95 -35.28
C ALA A 441 -29.01 -8.33 -36.25
N ASN A 442 -28.97 -7.01 -36.45
CA ASN A 442 -29.82 -6.30 -37.40
C ASN A 442 -29.37 -6.41 -38.86
N GLY A 443 -28.25 -7.11 -39.13
CA GLY A 443 -27.69 -7.32 -40.49
C GLY A 443 -26.75 -6.19 -40.96
N THR A 444 -26.53 -5.13 -40.15
CA THR A 444 -25.55 -4.10 -40.42
C THR A 444 -24.13 -4.65 -40.23
N ILE A 445 -23.23 -4.34 -41.16
CA ILE A 445 -21.80 -4.62 -41.00
C ILE A 445 -21.14 -3.46 -40.33
N LEU A 446 -20.45 -3.69 -39.18
CA LEU A 446 -19.53 -2.77 -38.58
C LEU A 446 -18.11 -3.04 -39.04
N PHE A 447 -17.32 -1.98 -39.25
CA PHE A 447 -15.90 -2.13 -39.42
C PHE A 447 -15.14 -1.07 -38.62
N GLY A 448 -14.04 -1.52 -38.04
CA GLY A 448 -13.19 -0.72 -37.20
C GLY A 448 -11.82 -0.51 -37.83
N THR A 449 -11.22 0.66 -37.60
CA THR A 449 -9.92 1.03 -38.15
C THR A 449 -8.81 1.03 -37.10
N ASP A 450 -7.57 1.03 -37.56
CA ASP A 450 -6.37 1.19 -36.75
C ASP A 450 -6.28 2.57 -36.06
N GLN A 451 -7.03 3.54 -36.55
CA GLN A 451 -7.16 4.88 -35.98
C GLN A 451 -8.35 5.04 -35.01
N GLY A 452 -9.04 3.95 -34.69
CA GLY A 452 -10.12 3.94 -33.67
C GLY A 452 -11.48 4.39 -34.18
N PHE A 453 -11.64 4.62 -35.48
CA PHE A 453 -12.94 4.91 -36.05
C PHE A 453 -13.81 3.65 -36.22
N VAL A 454 -15.09 3.78 -36.00
CA VAL A 454 -16.08 2.75 -36.26
C VAL A 454 -17.07 3.25 -37.31
N PHE A 455 -17.23 2.46 -38.37
CA PHE A 455 -18.14 2.72 -39.45
C PHE A 455 -19.18 1.58 -39.54
N SER A 456 -20.30 1.87 -40.13
CA SER A 456 -21.32 0.87 -40.47
C SER A 456 -21.67 0.90 -41.92
N ILE A 457 -22.00 -0.27 -42.51
CA ILE A 457 -22.64 -0.42 -43.80
C ILE A 457 -23.97 -1.12 -43.57
N ASP A 458 -25.05 -0.43 -43.85
CA ASP A 458 -26.41 -0.99 -43.73
C ASP A 458 -26.79 -1.93 -44.88
N LYS A 459 -28.02 -2.44 -44.87
CA LYS A 459 -28.55 -3.34 -45.91
C LYS A 459 -28.70 -2.68 -47.27
N GLN A 460 -28.79 -1.36 -47.31
CA GLN A 460 -28.87 -0.54 -48.50
C GLN A 460 -27.52 -0.08 -49.03
N ASN A 461 -26.42 -0.56 -48.42
CA ASN A 461 -25.05 -0.17 -48.71
C ASN A 461 -24.74 1.31 -48.40
N ILE A 462 -25.47 1.91 -47.48
CA ILE A 462 -25.16 3.26 -46.98
C ILE A 462 -24.11 3.13 -45.89
N CYS A 463 -22.98 3.78 -46.08
CA CYS A 463 -21.93 3.81 -45.08
C CYS A 463 -22.11 5.02 -44.18
N LYS A 464 -22.00 4.80 -42.85
CA LYS A 464 -22.05 5.87 -41.82
C LYS A 464 -20.87 5.76 -40.90
N LYS A 465 -20.28 6.87 -40.52
CA LYS A 465 -19.33 6.94 -39.39
C LYS A 465 -20.14 6.99 -38.12
N LEU A 466 -19.95 6.01 -37.25
CA LEU A 466 -20.69 5.88 -35.99
C LEU A 466 -19.93 6.45 -34.79
N LEU A 467 -18.64 6.13 -34.66
CA LEU A 467 -17.84 6.47 -33.46
C LEU A 467 -16.46 7.03 -33.83
N ASN A 468 -16.01 8.00 -33.03
CA ASN A 468 -14.67 8.57 -33.05
C ASN A 468 -14.28 9.08 -31.65
N GLU A 469 -14.23 8.20 -30.70
CA GLU A 469 -14.16 8.62 -29.29
C GLU A 469 -12.73 8.84 -28.77
N PHE A 470 -11.73 8.18 -29.36
CA PHE A 470 -10.38 8.19 -28.81
C PHE A 470 -9.31 8.80 -29.73
N GLY A 471 -9.70 9.24 -30.93
CA GLY A 471 -8.76 9.79 -31.91
C GLY A 471 -7.74 8.74 -32.40
N VAL A 472 -6.66 9.21 -32.99
CA VAL A 472 -5.70 8.47 -33.83
C VAL A 472 -4.88 7.39 -33.05
N HIS A 473 -5.05 7.24 -31.75
CA HIS A 473 -4.15 6.43 -30.92
C HIS A 473 -4.78 5.18 -30.30
N SER A 474 -6.00 4.79 -30.71
CA SER A 474 -6.70 3.66 -30.06
C SER A 474 -7.39 2.77 -31.08
N SER A 475 -6.63 1.89 -31.72
CA SER A 475 -7.18 0.97 -32.74
C SER A 475 -8.32 0.12 -32.19
N VAL A 476 -9.31 -0.14 -33.05
CA VAL A 476 -10.38 -1.11 -32.79
C VAL A 476 -9.81 -2.51 -32.92
N ARG A 477 -9.82 -3.27 -31.83
CA ARG A 477 -9.29 -4.65 -31.83
C ARG A 477 -10.32 -5.72 -32.13
N TRP A 478 -11.53 -5.60 -31.55
CA TRP A 478 -12.58 -6.61 -31.70
C TRP A 478 -13.95 -5.99 -31.47
N PHE A 479 -14.94 -6.65 -32.10
CA PHE A 479 -16.38 -6.45 -31.87
C PHE A 479 -16.99 -7.75 -31.39
N PHE A 480 -17.96 -7.65 -30.49
CA PHE A 480 -18.75 -8.79 -30.03
C PHE A 480 -20.21 -8.37 -29.83
N ASN A 481 -21.15 -9.25 -30.21
CA ASN A 481 -22.55 -9.06 -29.82
C ASN A 481 -22.76 -9.63 -28.40
N ASP A 482 -23.49 -8.93 -27.56
CA ASP A 482 -24.01 -9.54 -26.38
C ASP A 482 -25.33 -10.27 -26.63
N PRO A 483 -25.80 -11.14 -25.71
CA PRO A 483 -27.06 -11.85 -25.85
C PRO A 483 -28.29 -10.93 -25.96
N SER A 484 -28.18 -9.64 -25.57
CA SER A 484 -29.26 -8.65 -25.74
C SER A 484 -29.25 -7.92 -27.08
N GLY A 485 -28.25 -8.18 -27.94
CA GLY A 485 -28.06 -7.53 -29.23
C GLY A 485 -27.24 -6.22 -29.19
N ASP A 486 -26.71 -5.85 -28.00
CA ASP A 486 -25.77 -4.74 -27.88
C ASP A 486 -24.40 -5.13 -28.42
N VAL A 487 -23.62 -4.14 -28.80
CA VAL A 487 -22.27 -4.33 -29.35
C VAL A 487 -21.21 -3.92 -28.32
N TRP A 488 -20.31 -4.85 -28.04
CA TRP A 488 -19.09 -4.58 -27.28
C TRP A 488 -17.93 -4.32 -28.22
N ILE A 489 -17.17 -3.28 -27.93
CA ILE A 489 -15.99 -2.88 -28.71
C ILE A 489 -14.78 -2.87 -27.81
N ILE A 490 -13.73 -3.59 -28.18
CA ILE A 490 -12.44 -3.57 -27.52
C ILE A 490 -11.55 -2.57 -28.23
N TYR A 491 -11.08 -1.55 -27.49
CA TYR A 491 -10.09 -0.59 -27.96
C TYR A 491 -8.73 -0.89 -27.34
N ASN A 492 -7.68 -0.70 -28.11
CA ASN A 492 -6.31 -0.95 -27.64
C ASN A 492 -5.95 -0.05 -26.46
N GLY A 493 -5.65 -0.64 -25.30
CA GLY A 493 -5.25 0.08 -24.08
C GLY A 493 -6.33 0.94 -23.44
N ARG A 494 -7.62 0.75 -23.79
CA ARG A 494 -8.75 1.54 -23.28
C ARG A 494 -9.88 0.71 -22.67
N GLY A 495 -9.64 -0.58 -22.44
CA GLY A 495 -10.66 -1.50 -21.96
C GLY A 495 -11.67 -1.86 -23.04
N LEU A 496 -12.89 -2.14 -22.61
CA LEU A 496 -13.99 -2.45 -23.52
C LEU A 496 -15.20 -1.58 -23.21
N ARG A 497 -15.98 -1.30 -24.27
CA ARG A 497 -17.17 -0.44 -24.19
C ARG A 497 -18.37 -1.14 -24.80
N ARG A 498 -19.52 -0.97 -24.16
CA ARG A 498 -20.81 -1.48 -24.59
C ARG A 498 -21.66 -0.37 -25.19
N TYR A 499 -22.24 -0.63 -26.36
CA TYR A 499 -23.11 0.27 -27.08
C TYR A 499 -24.42 -0.44 -27.41
N GLY A 500 -25.51 0.27 -27.23
CA GLY A 500 -26.81 -0.18 -27.70
C GLY A 500 -27.22 0.52 -28.99
N TRP A 501 -27.98 -0.16 -29.84
CA TRP A 501 -28.55 0.43 -31.02
C TRP A 501 -29.74 1.33 -30.69
N GLN A 502 -29.71 2.57 -31.18
CA GLN A 502 -30.87 3.46 -31.20
C GLN A 502 -31.03 4.01 -32.61
N LYS A 503 -32.04 3.51 -33.31
CA LYS A 503 -32.19 3.68 -34.77
C LYS A 503 -30.89 3.24 -35.47
N ASP A 504 -30.20 4.17 -36.16
CA ASP A 504 -29.00 3.90 -36.95
C ASP A 504 -27.70 4.37 -36.23
N SER A 505 -27.74 4.54 -34.94
CA SER A 505 -26.60 5.06 -34.16
C SER A 505 -26.29 4.12 -33.00
N LEU A 506 -25.02 4.08 -32.59
CA LEU A 506 -24.57 3.39 -31.40
C LEU A 506 -24.53 4.36 -30.22
N ILE A 507 -25.27 4.06 -29.16
CA ILE A 507 -25.32 4.84 -27.94
C ILE A 507 -24.53 4.13 -26.86
N PHE A 508 -23.61 4.84 -26.23
CA PHE A 508 -22.81 4.34 -25.14
C PHE A 508 -23.67 3.92 -23.95
N LYS A 509 -23.41 2.74 -23.40
CA LYS A 509 -24.10 2.19 -22.22
C LYS A 509 -23.19 2.06 -21.01
N GLU A 510 -22.03 1.43 -21.19
CA GLU A 510 -21.08 1.21 -20.11
C GLU A 510 -19.66 0.95 -20.63
N GLN A 511 -18.69 1.11 -19.73
CA GLN A 511 -17.28 0.81 -19.99
C GLN A 511 -16.70 -0.03 -18.87
N LEU A 512 -15.92 -1.05 -19.21
CA LEU A 512 -15.12 -1.81 -18.28
C LEU A 512 -13.64 -1.46 -18.45
N THR A 513 -13.04 -1.00 -17.37
CA THR A 513 -11.63 -0.59 -17.27
C THR A 513 -11.04 -1.04 -15.93
N LYS A 514 -9.78 -0.75 -15.70
CA LYS A 514 -9.15 -0.98 -14.40
C LYS A 514 -9.91 -0.30 -13.25
N ALA A 515 -10.54 0.85 -13.50
CA ALA A 515 -11.28 1.57 -12.47
C ALA A 515 -12.53 0.83 -11.97
N ASN A 516 -13.11 -0.04 -12.79
CA ASN A 516 -14.34 -0.76 -12.46
C ASN A 516 -14.22 -2.29 -12.57
N GLY A 517 -13.02 -2.81 -12.31
CA GLY A 517 -12.84 -4.23 -12.01
C GLY A 517 -11.95 -5.02 -12.96
N LEU A 518 -11.45 -4.44 -14.04
CA LEU A 518 -10.38 -5.09 -14.83
C LEU A 518 -9.03 -4.94 -14.13
N PHE A 519 -8.15 -5.91 -14.33
CA PHE A 519 -6.78 -5.84 -13.84
C PHE A 519 -5.90 -4.88 -14.64
N THR A 520 -6.23 -4.72 -15.92
CA THR A 520 -5.58 -3.80 -16.85
C THR A 520 -6.55 -3.38 -17.95
N ASP A 521 -6.34 -2.21 -18.54
CA ASP A 521 -7.12 -1.72 -19.68
C ASP A 521 -6.73 -2.38 -21.02
N ASN A 522 -5.70 -3.23 -21.00
CA ASN A 522 -5.26 -3.95 -22.19
C ASN A 522 -6.03 -5.27 -22.37
N VAL A 523 -7.27 -5.15 -22.81
CA VAL A 523 -8.15 -6.29 -23.10
C VAL A 523 -7.78 -6.89 -24.46
N THR A 524 -7.68 -8.22 -24.52
CA THR A 524 -7.30 -8.95 -25.73
C THR A 524 -8.48 -9.68 -26.38
N SER A 525 -9.41 -10.17 -25.58
CA SER A 525 -10.58 -10.91 -26.07
C SER A 525 -11.70 -10.97 -25.04
N MET A 526 -12.90 -11.32 -25.46
CA MET A 526 -14.03 -11.61 -24.58
C MET A 526 -14.94 -12.69 -25.20
N CYS A 527 -15.74 -13.31 -24.36
CA CYS A 527 -16.85 -14.17 -24.81
C CYS A 527 -17.94 -14.26 -23.72
N PHE A 528 -19.08 -14.81 -24.07
CA PHE A 528 -20.19 -15.09 -23.16
C PHE A 528 -20.33 -16.57 -22.91
N ASP A 529 -20.49 -16.99 -21.66
CA ASP A 529 -20.86 -18.39 -21.37
C ASP A 529 -22.36 -18.66 -21.57
N ASN A 530 -22.77 -19.88 -21.26
CA ASN A 530 -24.18 -20.28 -21.40
C ASN A 530 -25.12 -19.64 -20.37
N LYS A 531 -24.54 -19.03 -19.29
CA LYS A 531 -25.28 -18.29 -18.25
C LYS A 531 -25.30 -16.78 -18.52
N ASN A 532 -24.83 -16.37 -19.72
CA ASN A 532 -24.65 -14.97 -20.10
C ASN A 532 -23.67 -14.19 -19.24
N SER A 533 -22.75 -14.88 -18.53
CA SER A 533 -21.65 -14.22 -17.87
C SER A 533 -20.62 -13.78 -18.90
N LEU A 534 -20.10 -12.58 -18.72
CA LEU A 534 -19.09 -11.99 -19.60
C LEU A 534 -17.69 -12.39 -19.13
N TRP A 535 -16.96 -13.10 -19.96
CA TRP A 535 -15.57 -13.48 -19.75
C TRP A 535 -14.67 -12.53 -20.52
N VAL A 536 -13.75 -11.88 -19.82
CA VAL A 536 -12.85 -10.86 -20.39
C VAL A 536 -11.41 -11.29 -20.18
N CYS A 537 -10.67 -11.40 -21.25
CA CYS A 537 -9.26 -11.76 -21.24
C CYS A 537 -8.38 -10.52 -21.35
N THR A 538 -7.37 -10.47 -20.53
CA THR A 538 -6.26 -9.52 -20.62
C THR A 538 -4.95 -10.28 -20.91
N ASN A 539 -3.81 -9.60 -20.94
CA ASN A 539 -2.54 -10.29 -21.22
C ASN A 539 -2.17 -11.38 -20.21
N SER A 540 -2.69 -11.31 -18.98
CA SER A 540 -2.30 -12.22 -17.89
C SER A 540 -3.46 -12.70 -17.02
N THR A 541 -4.68 -12.24 -17.27
CA THR A 541 -5.84 -12.59 -16.44
C THR A 541 -7.09 -12.82 -17.29
N VAL A 542 -7.99 -13.63 -16.76
CA VAL A 542 -9.35 -13.77 -17.27
C VAL A 542 -10.31 -13.36 -16.16
N ALA A 543 -11.05 -12.30 -16.36
CA ALA A 543 -12.07 -11.82 -15.44
C ALA A 543 -13.46 -12.26 -15.90
N VAL A 544 -14.31 -12.60 -14.95
CA VAL A 544 -15.69 -13.04 -15.22
C VAL A 544 -16.64 -12.05 -14.58
N PHE A 545 -17.57 -11.54 -15.39
CA PHE A 545 -18.56 -10.56 -14.96
C PHE A 545 -19.96 -11.12 -15.12
N SER A 546 -20.83 -10.81 -14.16
CA SER A 546 -22.26 -11.12 -14.24
C SER A 546 -23.09 -9.86 -14.13
N LYS A 547 -24.27 -9.85 -14.73
CA LYS A 547 -25.23 -8.75 -14.54
C LYS A 547 -25.86 -8.86 -13.17
N LYS A 548 -25.78 -7.80 -12.37
CA LYS A 548 -26.55 -7.69 -11.14
C LYS A 548 -27.95 -7.20 -11.51
N ASN A 549 -28.95 -7.98 -11.17
CA ASN A 549 -30.35 -7.58 -11.32
C ASN A 549 -30.67 -6.48 -10.29
N ASN A 550 -30.38 -5.23 -10.61
CA ASN A 550 -30.96 -4.11 -9.88
C ASN A 550 -32.36 -3.84 -10.46
N THR A 551 -33.29 -3.46 -9.60
CA THR A 551 -34.68 -3.13 -9.89
C THR A 551 -34.90 -1.98 -10.89
N SER A 552 -33.84 -1.36 -11.38
CA SER A 552 -33.83 -0.45 -12.53
C SER A 552 -33.17 -1.14 -13.74
N ASN A 553 -33.83 -1.10 -14.87
CA ASN A 553 -33.57 -1.80 -16.15
C ASN A 553 -32.20 -1.67 -16.81
N SER A 554 -31.16 -1.21 -16.10
CA SER A 554 -29.77 -1.13 -16.55
C SER A 554 -28.87 -2.01 -15.67
N GLY A 555 -28.87 -3.33 -15.93
CA GLY A 555 -27.95 -4.22 -15.24
C GLY A 555 -26.50 -3.89 -15.60
N VAL A 556 -25.74 -3.36 -14.63
CA VAL A 556 -24.29 -3.13 -14.75
C VAL A 556 -23.57 -4.46 -14.54
N TYR A 557 -22.56 -4.73 -15.37
CA TYR A 557 -21.70 -5.89 -15.18
C TYR A 557 -20.77 -5.70 -13.99
N GLN A 558 -20.77 -6.68 -13.08
CA GLN A 558 -19.89 -6.72 -11.92
C GLN A 558 -19.03 -7.97 -11.97
N ILE A 559 -17.77 -7.83 -11.56
CA ILE A 559 -16.85 -8.95 -11.51
C ILE A 559 -17.33 -9.98 -10.47
N VAL A 560 -17.44 -11.22 -10.90
CA VAL A 560 -17.86 -12.35 -10.04
C VAL A 560 -16.74 -13.34 -9.78
N GLY A 561 -15.68 -13.29 -10.58
CA GLY A 561 -14.53 -14.14 -10.42
C GLY A 561 -13.41 -13.78 -11.38
N PHE A 562 -12.25 -14.36 -11.16
CA PHE A 562 -11.11 -14.16 -12.05
C PHE A 562 -10.14 -15.35 -11.96
N TYR A 563 -9.33 -15.48 -13.00
CA TYR A 563 -8.17 -16.35 -13.09
C TYR A 563 -6.94 -15.46 -13.30
N ASN A 564 -5.95 -15.60 -12.47
CA ASN A 564 -4.71 -14.86 -12.58
C ASN A 564 -3.68 -15.59 -13.46
N ALA A 565 -2.52 -14.99 -13.65
CA ALA A 565 -1.43 -15.59 -14.41
C ALA A 565 -0.99 -16.95 -13.85
N GLU A 566 -1.12 -17.15 -12.54
CA GLU A 566 -0.80 -18.41 -11.88
C GLU A 566 -1.77 -19.52 -12.23
N ASP A 567 -3.08 -19.20 -12.20
CA ASP A 567 -4.13 -20.15 -12.59
C ASP A 567 -4.03 -20.54 -14.07
N LEU A 568 -3.54 -19.62 -14.88
CA LEU A 568 -3.43 -19.78 -16.34
C LEU A 568 -2.03 -20.21 -16.78
N GLN A 569 -1.05 -20.32 -15.87
CA GLN A 569 0.35 -20.66 -16.16
C GLN A 569 0.95 -19.83 -17.30
N THR A 570 0.58 -18.54 -17.39
CA THR A 570 0.95 -17.73 -18.56
C THR A 570 2.26 -17.01 -18.33
N ASP A 571 3.23 -17.25 -19.20
CA ASP A 571 4.29 -16.30 -19.50
C ASP A 571 3.74 -15.20 -20.40
N ARG A 572 4.39 -14.03 -20.46
CA ARG A 572 3.97 -12.87 -21.27
C ARG A 572 3.98 -13.20 -22.77
N GLY A 573 3.04 -14.02 -23.22
CA GLY A 573 2.90 -14.41 -24.61
C GLY A 573 2.05 -13.42 -25.44
N PHE A 574 2.08 -13.56 -26.74
CA PHE A 574 1.30 -12.74 -27.67
C PHE A 574 -0.21 -12.98 -27.51
N GLY A 575 -0.93 -11.92 -27.17
CA GLY A 575 -2.37 -11.73 -27.31
C GLY A 575 -3.27 -12.92 -26.98
N PRO A 576 -3.40 -13.34 -25.71
CA PRO A 576 -4.25 -14.46 -25.36
C PRO A 576 -5.70 -14.19 -25.77
N ARG A 577 -6.42 -15.24 -26.16
CA ARG A 577 -7.81 -15.16 -26.63
C ARG A 577 -8.70 -16.16 -25.91
N LEU A 578 -10.01 -15.88 -25.97
CA LEU A 578 -11.06 -16.75 -25.47
C LEU A 578 -11.92 -17.24 -26.62
N THR A 579 -12.33 -18.50 -26.58
CA THR A 579 -13.38 -19.06 -27.44
C THR A 579 -14.28 -19.99 -26.62
N LYS A 580 -15.56 -20.08 -26.98
CA LYS A 580 -16.52 -20.99 -26.33
C LYS A 580 -16.73 -22.20 -27.23
N ASP A 581 -16.67 -23.40 -26.65
CA ASP A 581 -17.02 -24.62 -27.38
C ASP A 581 -18.54 -24.91 -27.36
N ASN A 582 -18.98 -25.86 -28.14
CA ASN A 582 -20.38 -26.26 -28.24
C ASN A 582 -20.94 -26.89 -26.94
N LYS A 583 -20.07 -27.28 -26.00
CA LYS A 583 -20.43 -27.79 -24.68
C LYS A 583 -20.54 -26.65 -23.61
N GLY A 584 -20.23 -25.41 -24.00
CA GLY A 584 -20.26 -24.26 -23.11
C GLY A 584 -18.97 -24.06 -22.32
N ASN A 585 -17.92 -24.83 -22.55
CA ASN A 585 -16.62 -24.60 -21.91
C ASN A 585 -15.95 -23.41 -22.59
N ILE A 586 -15.20 -22.66 -21.79
CA ILE A 586 -14.40 -21.52 -22.26
C ILE A 586 -12.96 -22.00 -22.47
N TRP A 587 -12.45 -21.80 -23.65
CA TRP A 587 -11.08 -22.12 -23.98
C TRP A 587 -10.25 -20.85 -24.00
N TYR A 588 -9.26 -20.82 -23.14
CA TYR A 588 -8.22 -19.79 -23.13
C TYR A 588 -7.00 -20.34 -23.87
N PHE A 589 -6.47 -19.56 -24.77
CA PHE A 589 -5.24 -19.92 -25.45
C PHE A 589 -4.31 -18.71 -25.61
N SER A 590 -3.06 -18.96 -25.47
CA SER A 590 -1.96 -18.04 -25.74
C SER A 590 -0.93 -18.77 -26.60
N SER A 591 0.14 -18.09 -26.98
CA SER A 591 1.19 -18.73 -27.76
C SER A 591 1.72 -20.03 -27.17
N ASN A 592 1.71 -20.19 -25.85
CA ASN A 592 2.35 -21.30 -25.15
C ASN A 592 1.39 -22.26 -24.45
N TYR A 593 0.11 -21.90 -24.29
CA TYR A 593 -0.82 -22.65 -23.48
C TYR A 593 -2.20 -22.78 -24.10
N LEU A 594 -2.79 -23.95 -23.89
CA LEU A 594 -4.20 -24.21 -24.16
C LEU A 594 -4.87 -24.68 -22.89
N ILE A 595 -5.89 -23.95 -22.46
CA ILE A 595 -6.57 -24.16 -21.18
C ILE A 595 -8.07 -24.22 -21.40
N CYS A 596 -8.70 -25.26 -20.87
CA CYS A 596 -10.14 -25.38 -20.83
C CYS A 596 -10.67 -24.97 -19.46
N LEU A 597 -11.53 -23.97 -19.43
CA LEU A 597 -12.23 -23.48 -18.26
C LEU A 597 -13.66 -24.00 -18.29
N TYR A 598 -14.10 -24.61 -17.21
CA TYR A 598 -15.43 -25.21 -17.08
C TYR A 598 -16.34 -24.31 -16.25
N PRO A 599 -17.18 -23.43 -16.86
CA PRO A 599 -18.01 -22.48 -16.11
C PRO A 599 -18.93 -23.13 -15.07
N ASP A 600 -19.41 -24.34 -15.35
CA ASP A 600 -20.30 -25.07 -14.46
C ASP A 600 -19.60 -25.72 -13.25
N LYS A 601 -18.28 -25.86 -13.32
CA LYS A 601 -17.44 -26.40 -12.23
C LYS A 601 -16.75 -25.32 -11.42
N ILE A 602 -16.94 -24.09 -11.78
CA ILE A 602 -16.41 -22.96 -11.03
C ILE A 602 -17.28 -22.78 -9.81
N ASN A 603 -16.77 -23.23 -8.70
CA ASN A 603 -17.33 -22.86 -7.43
C ASN A 603 -16.74 -21.47 -7.09
N TYR A 604 -17.53 -20.43 -7.36
CA TYR A 604 -17.26 -19.09 -6.83
C TYR A 604 -17.62 -19.03 -5.34
N ASP A 605 -17.26 -20.10 -4.60
CA ASP A 605 -17.43 -20.06 -3.15
C ASP A 605 -16.50 -18.97 -2.62
N PRO A 606 -17.05 -17.83 -2.20
CA PRO A 606 -16.27 -16.66 -1.94
C PRO A 606 -15.52 -16.86 -0.62
N PHE A 607 -14.30 -17.38 -0.72
CA PHE A 607 -13.44 -17.39 0.46
C PHE A 607 -13.08 -15.96 0.80
N ILE A 608 -13.60 -15.49 1.91
CA ILE A 608 -13.30 -14.18 2.45
C ILE A 608 -11.83 -14.17 2.88
N PRO A 609 -10.97 -13.31 2.31
CA PRO A 609 -9.57 -13.25 2.70
C PRO A 609 -9.47 -12.83 4.17
N SER A 610 -8.61 -13.44 4.94
CA SER A 610 -8.25 -12.90 6.26
C SER A 610 -7.37 -11.67 6.09
N ILE A 611 -7.38 -10.79 7.08
CA ILE A 611 -6.57 -9.57 7.08
C ILE A 611 -5.73 -9.52 8.35
N GLU A 612 -4.47 -9.15 8.18
CA GLU A 612 -3.53 -9.03 9.30
C GLU A 612 -2.72 -7.74 9.19
N ILE A 613 -2.37 -7.16 10.34
CA ILE A 613 -1.43 -6.06 10.43
C ILE A 613 -0.05 -6.67 10.66
N GLU A 614 0.85 -6.50 9.69
CA GLU A 614 2.16 -7.14 9.71
C GLU A 614 3.23 -6.27 10.37
N ASN A 615 3.14 -4.97 10.19
CA ASN A 615 4.14 -4.05 10.73
C ASN A 615 3.54 -2.69 11.07
N VAL A 616 4.12 -2.07 12.07
CA VAL A 616 3.84 -0.68 12.44
C VAL A 616 5.16 0.06 12.53
N GLU A 617 5.23 1.25 11.96
CA GLU A 617 6.40 2.10 11.95
C GLU A 617 6.13 3.40 12.69
N LEU A 618 7.12 3.87 13.42
CA LEU A 618 7.09 5.17 14.08
C LEU A 618 7.94 6.17 13.29
N ASN A 619 7.32 7.28 12.91
CA ASN A 619 7.96 8.33 12.11
C ASN A 619 8.54 7.79 10.78
N LEU A 620 7.85 6.78 10.18
CA LEU A 620 8.25 6.07 8.95
C LEU A 620 9.63 5.42 9.05
N ARG A 621 9.97 4.91 10.24
CA ARG A 621 11.19 4.17 10.50
C ARG A 621 10.85 2.87 11.22
N GLU A 622 11.59 1.85 10.88
CA GLU A 622 11.54 0.60 11.62
C GLU A 622 11.88 0.86 13.09
N THR A 623 11.05 0.37 13.98
CA THR A 623 11.10 0.76 15.41
C THR A 623 11.20 -0.47 16.29
N ASN A 624 12.13 -0.43 17.22
CA ASN A 624 12.16 -1.43 18.30
C ASN A 624 11.06 -1.10 19.33
N TRP A 625 9.94 -1.78 19.23
CA TRP A 625 8.77 -1.52 20.06
C TRP A 625 8.96 -1.86 21.53
N SER A 626 10.00 -2.62 21.89
CA SER A 626 10.35 -2.87 23.31
C SER A 626 10.63 -1.60 24.11
N ASP A 627 10.98 -0.52 23.42
CA ASP A 627 11.31 0.77 24.04
C ASP A 627 10.05 1.63 24.29
N TYR A 628 8.91 1.25 23.71
CA TYR A 628 7.68 2.04 23.72
C TYR A 628 6.45 1.31 24.26
N ALA A 629 6.48 -0.01 24.35
CA ALA A 629 5.34 -0.81 24.76
C ALA A 629 5.71 -1.79 25.87
N ASP A 630 4.76 -2.02 26.78
CA ASP A 630 4.94 -2.93 27.92
C ASP A 630 5.02 -4.40 27.48
N SER A 631 4.39 -4.75 26.36
CA SER A 631 4.37 -6.09 25.79
C SER A 631 4.18 -6.05 24.27
N LEU A 632 4.65 -7.11 23.62
CA LEU A 632 4.50 -7.31 22.20
C LEU A 632 3.62 -8.54 21.97
N ALA A 633 2.72 -8.49 20.99
CA ALA A 633 1.74 -9.53 20.72
C ALA A 633 1.88 -10.11 19.31
N GLY A 634 1.50 -11.39 19.18
CA GLY A 634 1.44 -12.09 17.90
C GLY A 634 2.80 -12.38 17.28
N ILE A 635 2.76 -12.99 16.10
CA ILE A 635 3.94 -13.38 15.31
C ILE A 635 4.74 -12.12 14.90
N PHE A 636 4.04 -11.04 14.57
CA PHE A 636 4.63 -9.78 14.11
C PHE A 636 5.14 -8.90 15.24
N GLN A 637 5.02 -9.35 16.51
CA GLN A 637 5.49 -8.62 17.69
C GLN A 637 4.97 -7.17 17.70
N LEU A 638 3.70 -7.00 17.39
CA LEU A 638 3.07 -5.68 17.42
C LEU A 638 2.96 -5.18 18.87
N PRO A 639 3.16 -3.88 19.10
CA PRO A 639 3.07 -3.32 20.44
C PRO A 639 1.64 -3.37 20.96
N TYR A 640 1.48 -3.92 22.16
CA TYR A 640 0.20 -3.99 22.85
C TYR A 640 0.07 -2.84 23.86
N HIS A 641 -1.08 -2.18 23.89
CA HIS A 641 -1.33 -1.00 24.71
C HIS A 641 -0.31 0.15 24.48
N LEU A 642 0.06 0.37 23.21
CA LEU A 642 1.06 1.35 22.81
C LEU A 642 0.68 2.78 23.26
N LYS A 643 1.61 3.42 23.96
CA LYS A 643 1.49 4.80 24.42
C LYS A 643 2.65 5.62 23.90
N LEU A 644 2.36 6.53 23.00
CA LEU A 644 3.37 7.39 22.37
C LEU A 644 3.34 8.79 22.95
N SER A 645 4.49 9.43 23.00
CA SER A 645 4.58 10.85 23.33
C SER A 645 3.98 11.69 22.18
N HIS A 646 3.56 12.90 22.48
CA HIS A 646 3.00 13.84 21.50
C HIS A 646 3.94 14.17 20.33
N ASP A 647 5.25 14.00 20.50
CA ASP A 647 6.26 14.21 19.45
C ASP A 647 6.35 13.01 18.50
N ASN A 648 5.97 11.84 18.98
CA ASN A 648 5.95 10.58 18.24
C ASN A 648 4.54 10.33 17.68
N ASN A 649 4.11 11.11 16.72
CA ASN A 649 2.72 11.20 16.28
C ASN A 649 2.50 10.88 14.79
N THR A 650 3.51 10.33 14.15
CA THR A 650 3.41 9.84 12.76
C THR A 650 3.55 8.33 12.77
N ILE A 651 2.51 7.62 12.33
CA ILE A 651 2.44 6.16 12.35
C ILE A 651 2.20 5.65 10.94
N GLY A 652 3.07 4.75 10.49
CA GLY A 652 2.89 3.93 9.30
C GLY A 652 2.36 2.55 9.70
N ILE A 653 1.38 2.02 8.97
CA ILE A 653 0.77 0.72 9.25
C ILE A 653 0.76 -0.09 7.96
N TYR A 654 1.39 -1.26 8.00
CA TYR A 654 1.38 -2.26 6.94
C TYR A 654 0.39 -3.36 7.28
N PHE A 655 -0.42 -3.72 6.32
CA PHE A 655 -1.43 -4.76 6.49
C PHE A 655 -1.53 -5.61 5.23
N ARG A 656 -1.88 -6.87 5.41
CA ARG A 656 -1.94 -7.82 4.31
C ARG A 656 -3.18 -8.68 4.36
N GLY A 657 -3.84 -8.79 3.23
CA GLY A 657 -4.90 -9.77 3.01
C GLY A 657 -4.30 -11.12 2.64
N ILE A 658 -4.73 -12.17 3.29
CA ILE A 658 -4.19 -13.52 3.16
C ILE A 658 -5.23 -14.40 2.49
N SER A 659 -4.83 -15.06 1.40
CA SER A 659 -5.69 -16.03 0.71
C SER A 659 -4.84 -17.03 -0.07
N SER A 660 -4.93 -18.30 0.25
CA SER A 660 -4.25 -19.32 -0.52
C SER A 660 -4.80 -19.49 -1.95
N SER A 661 -5.92 -18.84 -2.26
CA SER A 661 -6.46 -18.75 -3.62
C SER A 661 -5.79 -17.66 -4.48
N GLY A 662 -4.83 -16.93 -3.92
CA GLY A 662 -4.17 -15.78 -4.53
C GLY A 662 -4.65 -14.46 -3.91
N THR A 663 -3.77 -13.49 -3.88
CA THR A 663 -4.05 -12.15 -3.31
C THR A 663 -4.29 -11.10 -4.38
N ASP A 664 -4.20 -11.47 -5.66
CA ASP A 664 -4.45 -10.54 -6.75
C ASP A 664 -5.91 -10.08 -6.74
N GLY A 665 -6.09 -8.77 -6.77
CA GLY A 665 -7.42 -8.15 -6.72
C GLY A 665 -7.97 -7.92 -5.32
N ILE A 666 -7.25 -8.23 -4.25
CA ILE A 666 -7.66 -7.85 -2.89
C ILE A 666 -7.78 -6.33 -2.81
N LYS A 667 -8.89 -5.88 -2.26
CA LYS A 667 -9.14 -4.49 -1.91
C LYS A 667 -9.18 -4.37 -0.39
N TYR A 668 -8.66 -3.27 0.09
CA TYR A 668 -8.62 -2.91 1.50
C TYR A 668 -9.51 -1.69 1.75
N SER A 669 -10.14 -1.67 2.89
CA SER A 669 -10.80 -0.47 3.42
C SER A 669 -10.41 -0.34 4.88
N TYR A 670 -10.02 0.86 5.28
CA TYR A 670 -9.54 1.13 6.63
C TYR A 670 -10.24 2.32 7.25
N GLN A 671 -10.17 2.41 8.56
CA GLN A 671 -10.75 3.45 9.39
C GLN A 671 -9.82 3.71 10.57
N LEU A 672 -9.64 4.97 10.96
CA LEU A 672 -8.96 5.34 12.19
C LEU A 672 -9.96 6.02 13.14
N GLU A 673 -10.54 5.23 14.04
CA GLU A 673 -11.39 5.77 15.10
C GLU A 673 -10.60 6.70 16.01
N GLY A 674 -11.18 7.81 16.40
CA GLY A 674 -10.49 8.89 17.09
C GLY A 674 -10.05 10.04 16.18
N LEU A 675 -9.88 9.77 14.87
CA LEU A 675 -9.65 10.80 13.86
C LEU A 675 -10.85 10.93 12.93
N GLN A 676 -11.31 9.83 12.36
CA GLN A 676 -12.42 9.77 11.42
C GLN A 676 -13.16 8.43 11.54
N ASN A 677 -14.49 8.47 11.71
CA ASN A 677 -15.32 7.28 11.89
C ASN A 677 -15.91 6.73 10.58
N LEU A 678 -15.35 7.10 9.44
CA LEU A 678 -15.78 6.60 8.13
C LEU A 678 -14.74 5.64 7.56
N TRP A 679 -15.22 4.58 6.92
CA TRP A 679 -14.37 3.69 6.15
C TRP A 679 -13.84 4.37 4.90
N SER A 680 -12.57 4.14 4.60
CA SER A 680 -11.96 4.63 3.36
C SER A 680 -12.62 4.02 2.13
N THR A 681 -12.50 4.68 0.99
CA THR A 681 -12.79 4.05 -0.31
C THR A 681 -11.87 2.84 -0.51
N PRO A 682 -12.36 1.75 -1.14
CA PRO A 682 -11.55 0.56 -1.38
C PRO A 682 -10.28 0.87 -2.17
N THR A 683 -9.14 0.47 -1.63
CA THR A 683 -7.79 0.65 -2.23
C THR A 683 -7.10 -0.70 -2.41
N SER A 684 -6.09 -0.75 -3.28
CA SER A 684 -5.20 -1.91 -3.42
C SER A 684 -3.88 -1.73 -2.66
N ASN A 685 -3.70 -0.58 -1.97
CA ASN A 685 -2.49 -0.34 -1.20
C ASN A 685 -2.57 -1.10 0.12
N ASP A 686 -1.49 -1.77 0.48
CA ASP A 686 -1.30 -2.55 1.70
C ASP A 686 -0.56 -1.77 2.80
N PHE A 687 -0.43 -0.46 2.62
CA PHE A 687 0.22 0.48 3.53
C PHE A 687 -0.55 1.78 3.63
N ILE A 688 -0.59 2.34 4.84
CA ILE A 688 -1.12 3.67 5.12
C ILE A 688 -0.27 4.38 6.18
N SER A 689 -0.09 5.67 6.02
CA SER A 689 0.55 6.49 7.05
C SER A 689 -0.36 7.61 7.52
N PHE A 690 -0.37 7.84 8.82
CA PHE A 690 -1.05 8.93 9.47
C PHE A 690 -0.02 9.87 10.08
N ALA A 691 0.09 11.06 9.54
CA ALA A 691 1.05 12.05 9.99
C ALA A 691 0.42 13.06 10.95
N ARG A 692 1.20 13.46 11.97
CA ARG A 692 0.85 14.52 12.93
C ARG A 692 -0.51 14.31 13.61
N LEU A 693 -0.74 13.09 14.09
CA LEU A 693 -1.95 12.79 14.84
C LEU A 693 -2.01 13.62 16.14
N PRO A 694 -3.13 14.26 16.45
CA PRO A 694 -3.31 14.94 17.73
C PRO A 694 -3.30 13.96 18.91
N PRO A 695 -3.06 14.43 20.14
CA PRO A 695 -3.20 13.60 21.32
C PRO A 695 -4.61 13.01 21.43
N GLY A 696 -4.68 11.69 21.68
CA GLY A 696 -5.94 10.97 21.72
C GLY A 696 -5.77 9.45 21.77
N LYS A 697 -6.86 8.74 21.89
CA LYS A 697 -6.92 7.29 21.74
C LYS A 697 -7.37 6.98 20.31
N TYR A 698 -6.65 6.09 19.66
CA TYR A 698 -6.88 5.71 18.28
C TYR A 698 -7.07 4.20 18.18
N ILE A 699 -8.02 3.81 17.34
CA ILE A 699 -8.24 2.42 16.97
C ILE A 699 -8.22 2.37 15.44
N PHE A 700 -7.13 1.83 14.91
CA PHE A 700 -7.04 1.54 13.48
C PHE A 700 -7.75 0.22 13.19
N LYS A 701 -8.63 0.23 12.22
CA LYS A 701 -9.34 -0.94 11.73
C LYS A 701 -9.13 -1.06 10.23
N VAL A 702 -8.81 -2.24 9.77
CA VAL A 702 -8.66 -2.53 8.35
C VAL A 702 -9.33 -3.85 8.02
N LYS A 703 -10.01 -3.90 6.89
CA LYS A 703 -10.67 -5.08 6.36
C LYS A 703 -10.29 -5.30 4.90
N SER A 704 -10.34 -6.55 4.47
CA SER A 704 -9.98 -6.98 3.12
C SER A 704 -11.16 -7.62 2.41
N GLN A 705 -11.16 -7.56 1.10
CA GLN A 705 -12.18 -8.14 0.25
C GLN A 705 -11.56 -8.61 -1.05
N LEU A 706 -11.88 -9.82 -1.50
CA LEU A 706 -11.71 -10.25 -2.89
C LEU A 706 -12.91 -9.82 -3.72
N PRO A 707 -12.76 -9.72 -5.04
CA PRO A 707 -13.91 -9.48 -5.92
C PRO A 707 -15.04 -10.47 -5.64
N ASN A 708 -16.23 -9.95 -5.42
CA ASN A 708 -17.45 -10.73 -5.15
C ASN A 708 -17.48 -11.53 -3.82
N THR A 709 -16.62 -11.20 -2.86
CA THR A 709 -16.75 -11.70 -1.48
C THR A 709 -17.33 -10.61 -0.58
N ASP A 710 -17.79 -11.00 0.59
CA ASP A 710 -18.03 -10.04 1.66
C ASP A 710 -16.70 -9.50 2.21
N TRP A 711 -16.78 -8.41 2.96
CA TRP A 711 -15.62 -7.89 3.68
C TRP A 711 -15.23 -8.84 4.81
N SER A 712 -13.94 -9.00 5.04
CA SER A 712 -13.44 -9.72 6.20
C SER A 712 -13.83 -9.04 7.50
N GLU A 713 -13.75 -9.80 8.62
CA GLU A 713 -13.64 -9.19 9.92
C GLU A 713 -12.43 -8.27 9.96
N PRO A 714 -12.52 -7.10 10.59
CA PRO A 714 -11.43 -6.14 10.59
C PRO A 714 -10.30 -6.57 11.53
N ALA A 715 -9.06 -6.46 11.06
CA ALA A 715 -7.89 -6.43 11.92
C ALA A 715 -7.83 -5.08 12.67
N VAL A 716 -7.49 -5.14 13.95
CA VAL A 716 -7.57 -3.99 14.85
C VAL A 716 -6.24 -3.72 15.51
N PHE A 717 -5.80 -2.46 15.47
CA PHE A 717 -4.62 -2.00 16.19
C PHE A 717 -4.96 -0.73 16.98
N SER A 718 -4.68 -0.76 18.29
CA SER A 718 -5.00 0.36 19.17
C SER A 718 -3.74 1.00 19.73
N PHE A 719 -3.72 2.33 19.75
CA PHE A 719 -2.65 3.08 20.34
C PHE A 719 -3.16 4.40 20.94
N THR A 720 -2.35 4.99 21.78
CA THR A 720 -2.68 6.25 22.44
C THR A 720 -1.53 7.24 22.27
N ILE A 721 -1.82 8.42 21.77
CA ILE A 721 -0.88 9.54 21.81
C ILE A 721 -1.17 10.36 23.05
N ILE A 722 -0.18 10.37 23.96
CA ILE A 722 -0.31 11.03 25.24
C ILE A 722 -0.28 12.53 25.02
N SER A 723 -1.24 13.24 25.59
CA SER A 723 -1.23 14.69 25.59
C SER A 723 0.03 15.21 26.32
N PRO A 724 0.68 16.25 25.77
CA PRO A 724 1.78 16.92 26.43
C PRO A 724 1.35 17.35 27.84
N PHE A 725 2.31 17.45 28.77
CA PHE A 725 2.00 17.75 30.16
C PHE A 725 1.18 19.04 30.32
N TRP A 726 1.36 20.00 29.41
CA TRP A 726 0.63 21.27 29.42
C TRP A 726 -0.85 21.14 29.02
N MET A 727 -1.25 20.05 28.39
CA MET A 727 -2.66 19.75 28.05
C MET A 727 -3.33 18.82 29.06
N ARG A 728 -2.60 18.32 30.05
CA ARG A 728 -3.19 17.44 31.07
C ARG A 728 -4.04 18.23 32.08
N TRP A 729 -5.07 17.60 32.59
CA TRP A 729 -6.04 18.25 33.49
C TRP A 729 -5.40 18.89 34.71
N TRP A 730 -4.38 18.24 35.30
CA TRP A 730 -3.65 18.80 36.45
C TRP A 730 -2.81 20.04 36.09
N PHE A 731 -2.20 20.07 34.86
CA PHE A 731 -1.46 21.23 34.38
C PHE A 731 -2.41 22.36 33.97
N MET A 732 -3.50 22.00 33.27
CA MET A 732 -4.58 22.95 32.96
C MET A 732 -5.18 23.51 34.26
N GLY A 733 -5.37 22.64 35.25
CA GLY A 733 -5.80 23.04 36.58
C GLY A 733 -4.76 23.97 37.27
N LEU A 734 -3.49 23.63 37.15
CA LEU A 734 -2.39 24.46 37.66
C LEU A 734 -2.30 25.79 36.92
N CYS A 735 -2.48 25.77 35.59
CA CYS A 735 -2.59 27.00 34.79
C CYS A 735 -3.84 27.79 35.14
N ALA A 736 -4.98 27.14 35.38
CA ALA A 736 -6.22 27.82 35.84
C ALA A 736 -6.05 28.41 37.24
N ILE A 737 -5.40 27.69 38.15
CA ILE A 737 -5.05 28.21 39.48
C ILE A 737 -4.06 29.34 39.34
N MET A 738 -3.04 29.19 38.48
CA MET A 738 -2.04 30.23 38.19
C MET A 738 -2.71 31.45 37.51
N LEU A 739 -3.58 31.18 36.54
CA LEU A 739 -4.38 32.22 35.87
C LEU A 739 -5.33 32.89 36.87
N SER A 740 -5.98 32.11 37.74
CA SER A 740 -6.82 32.64 38.81
C SER A 740 -5.97 33.41 39.84
N GLY A 741 -4.79 32.91 40.15
CA GLY A 741 -3.80 33.60 40.97
C GLY A 741 -3.28 34.86 40.29
N ILE A 742 -3.05 34.79 38.98
CA ILE A 742 -2.65 35.96 38.18
C ILE A 742 -3.83 36.95 38.07
N ILE A 743 -5.06 36.47 37.82
CA ILE A 743 -6.23 37.31 37.80
C ILE A 743 -6.48 37.93 39.18
N TYR A 744 -6.33 37.13 40.24
CA TYR A 744 -6.41 37.63 41.62
C TYR A 744 -5.25 38.57 41.94
N SER A 745 -4.05 38.26 41.47
CA SER A 745 -2.87 39.15 41.60
C SER A 745 -3.02 40.39 40.73
N ILE A 746 -3.55 40.25 39.51
CA ILE A 746 -3.88 41.37 38.62
C ILE A 746 -5.04 42.18 39.22
N TYR A 747 -6.07 41.50 39.79
CA TYR A 747 -7.15 42.16 40.51
C TYR A 747 -6.62 42.89 41.73
N LYS A 748 -5.81 42.21 42.52
CA LYS A 748 -5.15 42.81 43.69
C LYS A 748 -4.09 43.86 43.26
N TYR A 749 -3.38 43.60 42.17
CA TYR A 749 -2.47 44.56 41.56
C TYR A 749 -3.21 45.73 40.95
N ARG A 750 -4.35 45.50 40.24
CA ARG A 750 -5.20 46.59 39.75
C ARG A 750 -5.86 47.37 40.90
N ILE A 751 -6.25 46.68 41.95
CA ILE A 751 -6.72 47.35 43.15
C ILE A 751 -5.54 48.10 43.81
N ASN A 752 -4.36 47.48 43.87
CA ASN A 752 -3.14 48.15 44.35
C ASN A 752 -2.63 49.18 43.33
N GLN A 753 -2.80 48.95 42.05
CA GLN A 753 -2.49 49.91 41.01
C GLN A 753 -3.55 51.05 40.96
N LEU A 754 -4.85 50.74 41.14
CA LEU A 754 -5.86 51.77 41.37
C LEU A 754 -5.56 52.55 42.67
N LYS A 755 -5.08 51.85 43.72
CA LYS A 755 -4.61 52.52 44.92
C LYS A 755 -3.31 53.25 44.65
N LYS A 756 -2.37 52.69 43.88
CA LYS A 756 -1.14 53.37 43.43
C LYS A 756 -1.41 54.43 42.34
N LEU A 757 -2.37 54.21 41.43
CA LEU A 757 -2.80 55.21 40.47
C LEU A 757 -3.60 56.36 41.14
N LEU A 758 -4.35 56.01 42.16
CA LEU A 758 -4.90 57.02 43.05
C LEU A 758 -3.76 57.71 43.86
N ALA A 759 -2.77 56.90 44.35
CA ALA A 759 -1.59 57.44 45.01
C ALA A 759 -0.63 58.12 44.04
N ILE A 760 -0.46 57.61 42.82
CA ILE A 760 0.33 58.26 41.73
C ILE A 760 -0.44 59.41 41.15
N ARG A 761 -1.77 59.31 40.99
CA ARG A 761 -2.62 60.46 40.63
C ARG A 761 -2.57 61.53 41.71
N THR A 762 -2.54 61.09 42.97
CA THR A 762 -2.35 62.01 44.11
C THR A 762 -0.90 62.51 44.13
N LYS A 763 0.08 61.69 43.84
CA LYS A 763 1.48 62.07 43.75
C LYS A 763 1.80 62.85 42.47
N ILE A 764 1.31 62.43 41.30
CA ILE A 764 1.42 63.17 40.06
C ILE A 764 0.62 64.48 40.15
N SER A 765 -0.50 64.45 40.81
CA SER A 765 -1.27 65.66 41.10
C SER A 765 -0.56 66.55 42.11
N GLN A 766 0.19 65.95 43.04
CA GLN A 766 1.03 66.66 43.99
C GLN A 766 2.34 67.14 43.34
N ASP A 767 3.05 66.25 42.61
CA ASP A 767 4.27 66.59 41.87
C ASP A 767 3.98 67.59 40.70
N LEU A 768 2.89 67.41 39.97
CA LEU A 768 2.37 68.37 39.01
C LEU A 768 1.95 69.66 39.69
N HIS A 769 1.30 69.52 40.85
CA HIS A 769 0.92 70.69 41.62
C HIS A 769 2.15 71.43 42.21
N ASP A 770 3.18 70.68 42.65
CA ASP A 770 4.33 71.26 43.22
C ASP A 770 5.33 71.80 42.19
N GLU A 771 5.52 71.14 41.05
CA GLU A 771 6.42 71.55 39.98
C GLU A 771 5.76 72.53 39.00
N ILE A 772 4.52 72.23 38.58
CA ILE A 772 3.73 73.21 37.78
C ILE A 772 3.25 74.31 38.66
N GLY A 773 2.80 74.02 39.89
CA GLY A 773 2.36 74.98 40.86
C GLY A 773 3.49 75.91 41.33
N SER A 774 4.69 75.28 41.59
CA SER A 774 5.86 76.09 41.94
C SER A 774 6.33 76.93 40.73
N THR A 775 6.42 76.31 39.54
CA THR A 775 6.85 77.05 38.34
C THR A 775 5.84 78.09 37.90
N LEU A 776 4.53 77.72 37.89
CA LEU A 776 3.45 78.66 37.62
C LEU A 776 3.41 79.78 38.74
N THR A 777 3.66 79.38 39.96
CA THR A 777 3.75 80.33 41.09
C THR A 777 4.97 81.20 40.88
N SER A 778 6.12 80.59 40.50
CA SER A 778 7.31 81.32 40.13
C SER A 778 7.09 82.31 38.96
N ILE A 779 6.43 81.77 37.87
CA ILE A 779 6.04 82.54 36.70
C ILE A 779 5.08 83.69 37.14
N ASN A 780 4.08 83.37 37.97
CA ASN A 780 3.14 84.37 38.49
C ASN A 780 3.80 85.41 39.37
N ILE A 781 4.76 84.95 40.25
CA ILE A 781 5.53 85.87 41.05
C ILE A 781 6.42 86.73 40.15
N LEU A 782 7.17 86.08 39.22
CA LEU A 782 7.98 86.81 38.27
C LEU A 782 7.11 87.76 37.38
N SER A 783 5.94 87.29 36.98
CA SER A 783 4.95 88.14 36.24
C SER A 783 4.46 89.39 37.07
N LYS A 784 4.11 89.09 38.37
CA LYS A 784 3.70 90.18 39.25
C LYS A 784 4.89 91.12 39.59
N VAL A 785 6.08 90.53 39.74
CA VAL A 785 7.25 91.38 39.98
C VAL A 785 7.63 92.13 38.74
N SER A 786 7.49 91.56 37.58
CA SER A 786 7.70 92.16 36.27
C SER A 786 6.70 93.31 36.09
N GLN A 787 5.39 93.08 36.41
CA GLN A 787 4.35 94.10 36.32
C GLN A 787 4.63 95.29 37.28
N ASN A 788 5.09 95.00 38.47
CA ASN A 788 5.40 96.08 39.45
C ASN A 788 6.75 96.79 39.09
N ASN A 789 7.55 96.22 38.24
CA ASN A 789 8.81 96.97 37.83
C ASN A 789 8.63 97.58 36.43
N LEU A 790 7.53 97.32 35.72
CA LEU A 790 7.31 98.01 34.39
C LEU A 790 7.36 99.51 34.40
N GLU A 791 6.98 100.13 35.52
CA GLU A 791 7.03 101.60 35.65
C GLU A 791 8.28 102.12 36.35
N LYS A 792 9.03 101.18 37.07
CA LYS A 792 10.20 101.57 37.91
C LYS A 792 11.56 101.23 37.32
N ASP A 793 11.64 100.12 36.58
CA ASP A 793 12.87 99.66 35.97
C ASP A 793 12.58 98.70 34.82
N LYS A 794 12.43 99.29 33.58
CA LYS A 794 12.10 98.55 32.32
C LYS A 794 13.12 97.46 31.96
N SER A 795 14.39 97.59 32.31
CA SER A 795 15.42 96.59 32.05
C SER A 795 15.19 95.34 32.84
N LYS A 796 14.88 95.48 34.12
CA LYS A 796 14.62 94.40 35.07
C LYS A 796 13.28 93.69 34.77
N ALA A 797 12.30 94.48 34.29
CA ALA A 797 11.06 93.82 33.81
C ALA A 797 11.25 93.02 32.59
N SER A 798 12.04 93.39 31.62
CA SER A 798 12.39 92.65 30.40
C SER A 798 13.17 91.33 30.75
N GLU A 799 14.12 91.44 31.65
CA GLU A 799 14.88 90.21 32.11
C GLU A 799 13.95 89.20 32.80
N LEU A 800 12.99 89.67 33.56
CA LEU A 800 12.05 88.81 34.26
C LEU A 800 11.04 88.22 33.26
N LEU A 801 10.62 88.91 32.22
CA LEU A 801 9.74 88.41 31.09
C LEU A 801 10.52 87.35 30.29
N GLN A 802 11.79 87.52 30.03
CA GLN A 802 12.59 86.56 29.33
C GLN A 802 12.74 85.27 30.15
N LYS A 803 12.99 85.37 31.49
CA LYS A 803 12.98 84.19 32.35
C LYS A 803 11.66 83.51 32.43
N ILE A 804 10.55 84.21 32.33
CA ILE A 804 9.22 83.60 32.22
C ILE A 804 9.10 82.82 30.92
N SER A 805 9.55 83.40 29.81
CA SER A 805 9.49 82.75 28.49
C SER A 805 10.39 81.50 28.46
N GLU A 806 11.60 81.55 28.97
CA GLU A 806 12.51 80.40 29.05
C GLU A 806 11.94 79.29 29.94
N GLN A 807 11.45 79.65 31.16
CA GLN A 807 10.82 78.64 32.02
C GLN A 807 9.53 77.99 31.41
N SER A 808 8.79 78.75 30.66
CA SER A 808 7.61 78.22 29.96
C SER A 808 7.98 77.28 28.81
N ALA A 809 9.02 77.60 28.04
CA ALA A 809 9.50 76.75 26.95
C ALA A 809 10.11 75.43 27.43
N ASP A 810 10.95 75.51 28.51
CA ASP A 810 11.53 74.29 29.12
C ASP A 810 10.45 73.36 29.69
N MET A 811 9.43 73.93 30.27
CA MET A 811 8.29 73.17 30.78
C MET A 811 7.50 72.50 29.66
N GLN A 812 7.26 73.22 28.56
CA GLN A 812 6.54 72.65 27.37
C GLN A 812 7.35 71.48 26.74
N GLN A 813 8.66 71.63 26.63
CA GLN A 813 9.52 70.59 26.10
C GLN A 813 9.56 69.34 27.01
N SER A 814 9.66 69.51 28.32
CA SER A 814 9.66 68.41 29.30
C SER A 814 8.33 67.65 29.27
N MET A 815 7.20 68.38 29.15
CA MET A 815 5.88 67.75 28.97
C MET A 815 5.84 66.94 27.69
N SER A 816 6.35 67.44 26.57
CA SER A 816 6.34 66.71 25.27
C SER A 816 7.14 65.42 25.29
N ASP A 817 8.30 65.39 25.92
CA ASP A 817 9.15 64.23 26.04
C ASP A 817 8.50 63.16 26.96
N ILE A 818 7.84 63.57 28.01
CA ILE A 818 7.08 62.66 28.90
C ILE A 818 5.90 62.04 28.12
N VAL A 819 5.10 62.86 27.41
CA VAL A 819 3.96 62.37 26.66
C VAL A 819 4.38 61.44 25.53
N TRP A 820 5.49 61.73 24.84
CA TRP A 820 6.02 60.81 23.79
C TRP A 820 6.44 59.47 24.35
N SER A 821 7.13 59.43 25.48
CA SER A 821 7.62 58.21 26.12
C SER A 821 6.50 57.29 26.67
N ILE A 822 5.31 57.85 26.95
CA ILE A 822 4.17 57.13 27.52
C ILE A 822 3.30 56.50 26.42
N ARG A 823 3.43 56.93 25.15
CA ARG A 823 2.57 56.42 24.05
C ARG A 823 3.00 54.98 23.65
N PRO A 824 2.06 54.00 23.65
CA PRO A 824 2.35 52.59 23.25
C PRO A 824 2.75 52.47 21.80
N ASP A 825 2.26 53.38 20.92
CA ASP A 825 2.57 53.34 19.50
C ASP A 825 4.08 53.47 19.20
N ASN A 826 4.86 53.89 20.18
CA ASN A 826 6.30 54.13 20.07
C ASN A 826 7.16 52.91 20.59
N ASP A 827 6.56 51.76 20.82
CA ASP A 827 7.25 50.59 21.46
C ASP A 827 8.31 49.94 20.57
N LYS A 828 8.25 50.13 19.26
CA LYS A 828 9.24 49.61 18.32
C LYS A 828 10.53 50.40 18.35
N MET A 829 11.66 49.70 18.23
CA MET A 829 12.98 50.31 18.10
C MET A 829 13.07 51.31 16.93
N GLU A 830 12.39 51.01 15.85
CA GLU A 830 12.30 51.91 14.69
C GLU A 830 11.83 53.30 15.05
N ASN A 831 10.81 53.40 15.90
CA ASN A 831 10.27 54.70 16.37
C ASN A 831 11.28 55.46 17.27
N LEU A 832 12.03 54.73 18.06
CA LEU A 832 13.12 55.30 18.85
C LEU A 832 14.22 55.86 17.94
N VAL A 833 14.59 55.09 16.91
CA VAL A 833 15.58 55.50 15.91
C VAL A 833 15.14 56.73 15.15
N ILE A 834 13.88 56.79 14.73
CA ILE A 834 13.32 57.98 14.08
C ILE A 834 13.42 59.19 15.01
N ARG A 835 12.99 59.01 16.25
CA ARG A 835 13.03 60.11 17.25
C ARG A 835 14.46 60.59 17.58
N MET A 836 15.41 59.63 17.64
CA MET A 836 16.82 59.95 17.84
C MET A 836 17.38 60.77 16.67
N ARG A 837 17.07 60.35 15.42
CA ARG A 837 17.48 61.10 14.22
C ARG A 837 16.93 62.51 14.18
N GLU A 838 15.63 62.67 14.47
CA GLU A 838 15.00 63.97 14.54
C GLU A 838 15.72 64.88 15.58
N TYR A 839 15.88 64.34 16.78
CA TYR A 839 16.54 65.08 17.86
C TYR A 839 17.99 65.47 17.53
N LEU A 840 18.75 64.52 16.98
CA LEU A 840 20.14 64.72 16.58
C LEU A 840 20.24 65.79 15.49
N GLY A 841 19.36 65.73 14.44
CA GLY A 841 19.32 66.72 13.39
C GLY A 841 19.07 68.12 13.91
N GLN A 842 18.00 68.27 14.67
CA GLN A 842 17.61 69.55 15.25
C GLN A 842 18.70 70.16 16.18
N THR A 843 19.34 69.30 16.98
CA THR A 843 20.31 69.72 17.97
C THR A 843 21.66 70.11 17.34
N ALA A 844 22.07 69.35 16.30
CA ALA A 844 23.34 69.56 15.61
C ALA A 844 23.31 70.74 14.63
N GLU A 845 22.15 70.93 13.94
CA GLU A 845 21.91 72.08 13.06
C GLU A 845 22.12 73.41 13.81
N ALA A 846 21.66 73.51 15.04
CA ALA A 846 21.80 74.70 15.88
C ALA A 846 23.24 75.15 16.09
N ARG A 847 24.24 74.23 15.77
CA ARG A 847 25.68 74.55 15.94
C ARG A 847 26.50 74.25 14.67
N ASN A 848 25.87 74.04 13.51
CA ASN A 848 26.48 73.68 12.21
C ASN A 848 27.41 72.47 12.31
N MET A 849 27.10 71.48 13.12
CA MET A 849 27.82 70.21 13.22
C MET A 849 27.34 69.20 12.18
N GLN A 850 28.26 68.45 11.59
CA GLN A 850 27.93 67.33 10.72
C GLN A 850 27.46 66.13 11.54
N VAL A 851 26.46 65.43 11.03
CA VAL A 851 25.83 64.32 11.71
C VAL A 851 25.97 63.01 10.92
N GLN A 852 26.45 61.98 11.57
CA GLN A 852 26.47 60.61 11.03
C GLN A 852 25.65 59.69 11.97
N PHE A 853 24.54 59.15 11.46
CA PHE A 853 23.71 58.25 12.24
C PHE A 853 23.53 56.92 11.51
N SER A 854 24.00 55.82 12.08
CA SER A 854 23.83 54.46 11.57
C SER A 854 23.09 53.60 12.58
N ALA A 855 22.15 52.81 12.07
CA ALA A 855 21.45 51.81 12.86
C ALA A 855 21.44 50.45 12.12
N ASP A 856 21.65 49.38 12.85
CA ASP A 856 21.60 48.03 12.30
C ASP A 856 20.14 47.64 11.97
N GLU A 857 19.87 47.23 10.77
CA GLU A 857 18.53 46.80 10.32
C GLU A 857 17.94 45.67 11.18
N LYS A 858 18.79 44.85 11.77
CA LYS A 858 18.37 43.70 12.58
C LYS A 858 17.63 44.09 13.86
N ILE A 859 17.84 45.31 14.38
CA ILE A 859 17.22 45.75 15.64
C ILE A 859 15.96 46.58 15.45
N LEU A 860 15.64 47.04 14.22
CA LEU A 860 14.56 47.98 13.97
C LEU A 860 13.18 47.42 14.34
N ASN A 861 12.99 46.11 14.19
CA ASN A 861 11.73 45.41 14.51
C ASN A 861 11.60 44.96 15.96
N GLU A 862 12.63 45.21 16.81
CA GLU A 862 12.57 44.82 18.22
C GLU A 862 11.66 45.78 19.01
N ASN A 863 10.90 45.21 19.95
CA ASN A 863 10.08 46.00 20.88
C ASN A 863 10.89 46.33 22.12
N LEU A 864 10.89 47.61 22.49
CA LEU A 864 11.50 48.10 23.72
C LEU A 864 10.44 48.38 24.77
N SER A 865 10.72 48.02 26.00
CA SER A 865 9.91 48.50 27.11
C SER A 865 9.95 50.02 27.20
N MET A 866 8.90 50.60 27.74
CA MET A 866 8.81 52.07 27.95
C MET A 866 10.03 52.60 28.72
N GLN A 867 10.49 51.88 29.75
CA GLN A 867 11.68 52.25 30.54
C GLN A 867 12.96 52.20 29.71
N HIS A 868 13.12 51.11 28.91
CA HIS A 868 14.30 50.99 28.05
C HIS A 868 14.31 52.13 27.01
N ARG A 869 13.22 52.39 26.38
CA ARG A 869 13.06 53.46 25.40
C ARG A 869 13.34 54.82 26.00
N GLN A 870 12.78 55.07 27.17
CA GLN A 870 12.96 56.35 27.90
C GLN A 870 14.41 56.55 28.32
N HIS A 871 14.99 55.51 28.96
CA HIS A 871 16.36 55.64 29.46
C HIS A 871 17.39 55.66 28.32
N ILE A 872 17.21 54.84 27.30
CA ILE A 872 18.07 54.90 26.10
C ILE A 872 18.01 56.24 25.44
N PHE A 873 16.76 56.76 25.25
CA PHE A 873 16.56 58.11 24.64
C PHE A 873 17.18 59.23 25.50
N LEU A 874 17.00 59.14 26.82
CA LEU A 874 17.53 60.17 27.71
C LEU A 874 19.04 60.13 27.83
N ILE A 875 19.64 58.92 27.81
CA ILE A 875 21.10 58.79 27.73
C ILE A 875 21.62 59.33 26.42
N PHE A 876 20.97 58.97 25.31
CA PHE A 876 21.29 59.53 24.00
C PHE A 876 21.19 61.06 23.97
N LYS A 877 20.06 61.58 24.43
CA LYS A 877 19.80 63.04 24.46
C LYS A 877 20.88 63.76 25.25
N GLU A 878 21.24 63.25 26.42
CA GLU A 878 22.27 63.84 27.28
C GLU A 878 23.64 63.73 26.62
N ALA A 879 23.99 62.60 26.02
CA ALA A 879 25.25 62.41 25.32
C ALA A 879 25.39 63.35 24.11
N VAL A 880 24.28 63.49 23.30
CA VAL A 880 24.24 64.42 22.16
C VAL A 880 24.34 65.87 22.64
N ASN A 881 23.60 66.21 23.70
CA ASN A 881 23.68 67.58 24.26
C ASN A 881 25.07 67.92 24.74
N ASN A 882 25.74 66.98 25.37
CA ASN A 882 27.12 67.16 25.84
C ASN A 882 28.08 67.34 24.67
N ALA A 883 27.91 66.50 23.60
CA ALA A 883 28.67 66.61 22.38
C ALA A 883 28.48 67.98 21.71
N VAL A 884 27.25 68.45 21.58
CA VAL A 884 26.95 69.74 20.91
C VAL A 884 27.33 70.93 21.76
N LYS A 885 27.22 70.85 23.10
CA LYS A 885 27.49 72.00 23.96
C LYS A 885 28.99 72.20 24.33
N TYR A 886 29.70 71.11 24.51
CA TYR A 886 31.00 71.14 25.13
C TYR A 886 32.15 70.64 24.27
N SER A 887 31.88 69.92 23.13
CA SER A 887 32.96 69.29 22.39
C SER A 887 33.78 70.26 21.54
N GLU A 888 33.17 71.35 21.06
CA GLU A 888 33.74 72.24 20.02
C GLU A 888 34.17 71.45 18.75
N GLY A 889 33.65 70.24 18.58
CA GLY A 889 33.86 69.35 17.46
C GLY A 889 33.06 69.76 16.22
N LYS A 890 33.39 69.18 15.10
CA LYS A 890 32.68 69.37 13.83
C LYS A 890 31.69 68.27 13.50
N THR A 891 31.89 67.09 14.09
CA THR A 891 31.12 65.88 13.72
C THR A 891 30.62 65.15 14.95
N VAL A 892 29.33 64.77 14.93
CA VAL A 892 28.78 63.82 15.91
C VAL A 892 28.38 62.55 15.17
N THR A 893 28.97 61.41 15.62
CA THR A 893 28.65 60.09 15.05
C THR A 893 27.86 59.28 16.07
N VAL A 894 26.72 58.74 15.62
CA VAL A 894 25.87 57.92 16.45
C VAL A 894 25.74 56.53 15.80
N PHE A 895 25.97 55.50 16.57
CA PHE A 895 25.74 54.12 16.16
C PHE A 895 24.79 53.47 17.14
N LEU A 896 23.77 52.77 16.59
CA LEU A 896 22.85 51.97 17.35
C LEU A 896 22.76 50.57 16.70
N GLY A 897 23.17 49.54 17.36
CA GLY A 897 23.22 48.19 16.82
C GLY A 897 23.11 47.12 17.88
N ARG A 898 23.25 45.87 17.44
CA ARG A 898 23.25 44.69 18.32
C ARG A 898 24.66 44.08 18.35
N GLU A 899 25.13 43.87 19.53
CA GLU A 899 26.36 43.14 19.77
C GLU A 899 26.04 41.93 20.64
N ASN A 900 26.09 40.73 20.06
CA ASN A 900 25.59 39.48 20.65
C ASN A 900 24.10 39.58 21.05
N SER A 901 23.80 39.59 22.36
CA SER A 901 22.44 39.72 22.91
C SER A 901 22.10 41.10 23.44
N HIS A 902 23.00 42.08 23.29
CA HIS A 902 22.87 43.39 23.90
C HIS A 902 22.68 44.48 22.86
N ILE A 903 21.95 45.51 23.23
CA ILE A 903 21.83 46.75 22.47
C ILE A 903 23.07 47.58 22.77
N ARG A 904 23.71 48.04 21.71
CA ARG A 904 24.84 48.95 21.78
C ARG A 904 24.49 50.31 21.18
N LEU A 905 24.55 51.36 21.99
CA LEU A 905 24.42 52.72 21.53
C LEU A 905 25.76 53.41 21.76
N SER A 906 26.36 53.97 20.72
CA SER A 906 27.55 54.80 20.83
C SER A 906 27.23 56.22 20.26
N VAL A 907 27.62 57.22 21.01
CA VAL A 907 27.60 58.63 20.62
C VAL A 907 29.02 59.14 20.73
N LYS A 908 29.58 59.54 19.61
CA LYS A 908 30.98 60.02 19.54
C LYS A 908 31.07 61.41 18.90
N ASP A 909 31.80 62.28 19.48
CA ASP A 909 32.20 63.57 18.90
C ASP A 909 33.73 63.60 18.61
N ASP A 910 34.12 64.50 17.70
CA ASP A 910 35.50 64.76 17.29
C ASP A 910 36.07 66.00 17.94
N GLY A 911 35.58 66.38 19.11
CA GLY A 911 35.92 67.68 19.79
C GLY A 911 37.10 67.63 20.68
N MET A 912 37.14 68.60 21.57
CA MET A 912 38.34 68.82 22.50
C MET A 912 38.49 67.72 23.52
N GLY A 913 37.49 66.85 23.76
CA GLY A 913 37.47 65.89 24.83
C GLY A 913 37.75 66.47 26.22
N PHE A 914 37.79 65.57 27.20
CA PHE A 914 38.10 65.98 28.57
C PHE A 914 38.84 64.86 29.33
N ASN A 915 39.50 65.18 30.36
CA ASN A 915 40.14 64.19 31.28
C ASN A 915 39.03 63.53 32.12
N SER A 916 38.65 62.34 31.81
CA SER A 916 37.57 61.60 32.45
C SER A 916 37.81 61.32 33.94
N ALA A 917 39.05 61.29 34.40
CA ALA A 917 39.44 61.10 35.82
C ALA A 917 39.16 62.35 36.69
N ARG A 918 39.03 63.55 36.08
CA ARG A 918 38.79 64.81 36.83
C ARG A 918 37.34 65.29 36.82
N VAL A 919 36.49 64.75 35.95
CA VAL A 919 35.13 65.26 35.77
C VAL A 919 34.09 64.23 36.30
N THR A 920 34.32 63.71 37.52
CA THR A 920 33.34 62.77 38.12
C THR A 920 32.08 63.36 38.75
N SER A 921 31.98 64.73 38.77
CA SER A 921 30.89 65.36 39.52
C SER A 921 29.81 66.08 38.73
N SER A 922 29.82 66.01 37.37
CA SER A 922 28.71 66.66 36.63
C SER A 922 27.37 65.83 36.73
N SER A 923 26.28 66.51 36.96
CA SER A 923 24.97 65.92 37.15
C SER A 923 24.54 65.08 35.93
N GLY A 924 24.89 65.49 34.71
CA GLY A 924 24.54 64.74 33.48
C GLY A 924 25.21 63.36 33.35
N LEU A 925 26.49 63.24 33.67
CA LEU A 925 27.19 61.97 33.63
C LEU A 925 26.70 61.02 34.73
N LYS A 926 26.41 61.53 35.94
CA LYS A 926 25.80 60.70 36.99
C LYS A 926 24.42 60.18 36.60
N ASN A 927 23.59 61.02 35.99
CA ASN A 927 22.26 60.64 35.49
C ASN A 927 22.33 59.59 34.40
N MET A 928 23.23 59.69 33.43
CA MET A 928 23.43 58.68 32.41
C MET A 928 23.88 57.36 33.00
N GLN A 929 24.81 57.35 33.98
CA GLN A 929 25.24 56.12 34.66
C GLN A 929 24.13 55.48 35.49
N ALA A 930 23.33 56.29 36.20
CA ALA A 930 22.18 55.79 36.94
C ALA A 930 21.17 55.13 36.03
N ARG A 931 20.86 55.77 34.91
CA ARG A 931 19.93 55.23 33.88
C ARG A 931 20.45 53.99 33.18
N ALA A 932 21.76 53.88 32.94
CA ALA A 932 22.36 52.67 32.39
C ALA A 932 22.23 51.50 33.36
N LYS A 933 22.38 51.71 34.66
CA LYS A 933 22.16 50.68 35.69
C LYS A 933 20.69 50.23 35.74
N GLU A 934 19.75 51.15 35.56
CA GLU A 934 18.32 50.80 35.52
C GLU A 934 17.99 49.95 34.30
N LEU A 935 18.80 50.01 33.24
CA LEU A 935 18.72 49.15 32.05
C LEU A 935 19.49 47.83 32.20
N ASN A 936 20.01 47.51 33.37
CA ASN A 936 20.94 46.40 33.61
C ASN A 936 22.14 46.42 32.63
N GLY A 937 22.50 47.62 32.23
CA GLY A 937 23.55 47.89 31.25
C GLY A 937 24.80 48.54 31.87
N THR A 938 25.80 48.68 31.03
CA THR A 938 27.04 49.40 31.34
C THR A 938 27.19 50.63 30.45
N LEU A 939 27.61 51.73 31.04
CA LEU A 939 27.93 52.94 30.30
C LEU A 939 29.47 53.18 30.37
N HIS A 940 30.08 53.18 29.22
CA HIS A 940 31.49 53.49 29.05
C HIS A 940 31.62 54.88 28.45
N ILE A 941 32.41 55.72 29.11
CA ILE A 941 32.74 57.07 28.62
C ILE A 941 34.24 57.12 28.41
N ARG A 942 34.64 57.27 27.16
CA ARG A 942 36.05 57.40 26.75
C ARG A 942 36.25 58.83 26.25
N SER A 943 37.09 59.57 26.89
CA SER A 943 37.44 60.95 26.53
C SER A 943 38.88 61.25 26.84
N GLU A 944 39.60 61.79 25.90
CA GLU A 944 40.97 62.28 26.05
C GLU A 944 41.05 63.68 25.45
N ALA A 945 41.82 64.50 26.06
CA ALA A 945 41.98 65.86 25.58
C ALA A 945 42.55 65.93 24.18
N GLY A 946 41.77 66.55 23.24
CA GLY A 946 42.13 66.71 21.84
C GLY A 946 41.71 65.57 20.96
N SER A 947 41.04 64.51 21.50
CA SER A 947 40.63 63.29 20.74
C SER A 947 39.11 63.06 20.74
N GLY A 948 38.31 63.99 21.25
CA GLY A 948 36.86 63.87 21.34
C GLY A 948 36.36 63.05 22.51
N THR A 949 35.06 62.77 22.52
CA THR A 949 34.41 61.95 23.54
C THR A 949 33.52 60.88 22.86
N GLU A 950 33.60 59.67 23.39
CA GLU A 950 32.68 58.58 23.03
C GLU A 950 31.93 58.15 24.31
N VAL A 951 30.62 58.18 24.22
CA VAL A 951 29.72 57.64 25.24
C VAL A 951 29.10 56.39 24.66
N GLU A 952 29.39 55.25 25.26
CA GLU A 952 28.92 53.93 24.83
C GLU A 952 28.07 53.29 25.92
N LEU A 953 26.83 52.99 25.57
CA LEU A 953 25.90 52.21 26.37
C LEU A 953 25.80 50.81 25.80
N ILE A 954 25.98 49.79 26.64
CA ILE A 954 25.66 48.39 26.33
C ILE A 954 24.62 47.93 27.35
N CYS A 955 23.44 47.56 26.87
CA CYS A 955 22.36 47.09 27.75
C CYS A 955 21.62 45.91 27.18
N THR A 956 20.87 45.19 28.00
CA THR A 956 19.99 44.11 27.53
C THR A 956 18.88 44.68 26.68
N ALA A 957 18.37 43.92 25.75
CA ALA A 957 17.23 44.34 24.88
C ALA A 957 15.87 44.32 25.63
N THR A 958 15.82 43.60 26.74
CA THR A 958 14.63 43.44 27.61
C THR A 958 15.03 43.45 29.08
#